data_3749c8a5710b76b03b8e376c3f899230
#
_entry.id   3749c8a5710b76b03b8e376c3f899230
#
_cell.length_a   1.000
_cell.length_b   1.000
_cell.length_c   1.000
_cell.angle_alpha   90.00
_cell.angle_beta   90.00
_cell.angle_gamma   90.00
#
_symmetry.space_group_name_H-M   'P 1'
#
loop_
_entity.id
_entity.type
_entity.pdbx_description
1 polymer ?
#
loop_
_entity_poly.entity_id
_entity_poly.type
_entity_poly.pdbx_seq_one_letter_code
_entity_poly.pdbx_strand_id
1 'polypeptide(L)'
;MIAPLLALIGTFAVPSATPPAHVTLAWDVDHARPAPDKTDVYMWSDGKFLYVHFDAQQSAPVVATQHVDDTVTGGSNIGGGIAWSDDAVWVDLWPTGPAGFQYQFESNPTGAHNEASTENNAFAPHWESKGTLTNGGYTVDMAIPLAVIHGAHSGAWRVQVVRYVRSTGDLNVWSYDTAQTNPDDPARAGTVTFTNIAKPPIPKPRVAPYALAEAASQTIGGSTSRVGMDFSIPVAQTAAFFGTFHPDYSNVELDQQSISPTVFERTYSEVRPFFTQAASYFNAFNCNVCNGFRTTLYTPAIPTPASGYAFEGRQGEFGLAAFDALGDNRNDGAAALNYTSPDTRWNGAFQHVIADIPGVVDATNEAGLSYWNGKYLSFYANDSVESGTLVTDPSQGQWLDAGGGWGNQKFALYGSVRKVGDQFDPLDGFDSHPGIAGYGAYTARIWTFSPNDKLLSAGMSVFLDRYQGVQYGQAQTDTQILLDVLTKSTLDIQAFSGSNYWRFGEVMTPISQSGGFSLTYHSGTQNNVGNFPSHGSSATPTQIQYYTGRYGLGRLDTWYRSTTLRTGGRGYLTFAVDSTSQWMYGKSPDNIQWFDSVSYSYQVNRNSSFAIGVRKIQGTPPIPNGGGNCVGVCSNVSVAYHLRLRDYEFYLAYGDPNTLTTVPQAIFKVIFYAGAQKGT
;
A
#
# COMPACT_ATOMS: atom_id res chain seq x y z
N MET A 1 0.32 -28.28 -27.60
CA MET A 1 1.29 -27.35 -28.20
C MET A 1 1.87 -26.52 -27.07
N ILE A 2 2.86 -27.07 -26.35
CA ILE A 2 3.50 -26.45 -25.16
C ILE A 2 5.03 -26.47 -25.40
N ALA A 3 5.49 -25.99 -26.52
CA ALA A 3 6.90 -26.11 -26.81
C ALA A 3 7.60 -24.96 -27.55
N PRO A 4 7.28 -23.68 -27.30
CA PRO A 4 8.28 -22.66 -27.57
C PRO A 4 8.66 -21.75 -26.41
N LEU A 5 8.25 -21.99 -25.14
CA LEU A 5 8.58 -21.09 -24.04
C LEU A 5 9.91 -21.42 -23.33
N LEU A 6 10.53 -22.52 -23.61
CA LEU A 6 11.81 -22.94 -23.00
C LEU A 6 13.06 -22.44 -23.74
N ALA A 7 12.91 -21.65 -24.80
CA ALA A 7 14.05 -21.22 -25.62
C ALA A 7 14.62 -19.83 -25.27
N LEU A 8 13.98 -19.06 -24.38
CA LEU A 8 14.49 -17.75 -23.96
C LEU A 8 15.47 -17.81 -22.75
N ILE A 9 15.51 -18.92 -22.04
CA ILE A 9 16.40 -19.13 -20.87
C ILE A 9 17.88 -19.30 -21.28
N GLY A 10 18.19 -19.23 -22.57
CA GLY A 10 19.52 -19.61 -23.11
C GLY A 10 20.59 -18.52 -23.16
N THR A 11 20.32 -17.25 -22.83
CA THR A 11 21.29 -16.18 -23.09
C THR A 11 21.41 -15.13 -21.99
N PHE A 12 21.51 -15.55 -20.74
CA PHE A 12 22.07 -14.67 -19.68
C PHE A 12 23.61 -14.59 -19.71
N ALA A 13 24.22 -14.85 -20.85
CA ALA A 13 25.65 -14.64 -20.99
C ALA A 13 25.94 -13.15 -21.11
N VAL A 14 26.74 -12.62 -20.21
CA VAL A 14 27.23 -11.24 -20.26
C VAL A 14 27.83 -10.98 -21.65
N PRO A 15 27.33 -9.97 -22.41
CA PRO A 15 27.78 -9.76 -23.77
C PRO A 15 29.26 -9.36 -23.81
N SER A 16 30.04 -10.00 -24.66
CA SER A 16 31.46 -9.64 -24.85
C SER A 16 31.67 -8.42 -25.75
N ALA A 17 30.63 -8.00 -26.50
CA ALA A 17 30.74 -6.94 -27.52
C ALA A 17 30.47 -5.51 -26.99
N THR A 18 29.71 -5.36 -25.92
CA THR A 18 29.53 -4.10 -25.21
C THR A 18 29.64 -4.40 -23.73
N PRO A 19 30.65 -3.90 -23.01
CA PRO A 19 30.78 -4.22 -21.60
C PRO A 19 29.54 -3.70 -20.88
N PRO A 20 28.91 -4.54 -20.02
CA PRO A 20 27.78 -4.13 -19.22
C PRO A 20 28.20 -3.02 -18.24
N ALA A 21 27.25 -2.19 -17.84
CA ALA A 21 27.47 -1.34 -16.68
C ALA A 21 27.72 -2.25 -15.46
N HIS A 22 28.77 -1.98 -14.70
CA HIS A 22 29.15 -2.77 -13.53
C HIS A 22 29.14 -1.88 -12.30
N VAL A 23 28.50 -2.33 -11.25
CA VAL A 23 28.46 -1.68 -9.95
C VAL A 23 28.65 -2.72 -8.84
N THR A 24 29.15 -2.27 -7.70
CA THR A 24 29.30 -3.11 -6.51
C THR A 24 28.56 -2.44 -5.35
N LEU A 25 27.77 -3.21 -4.58
CA LEU A 25 27.08 -2.71 -3.41
C LEU A 25 28.12 -2.42 -2.32
N ALA A 26 28.09 -1.20 -1.78
CA ALA A 26 29.18 -0.70 -0.94
C ALA A 26 28.78 -0.48 0.53
N TRP A 27 27.49 -0.29 0.82
CA TRP A 27 27.05 0.19 2.12
C TRP A 27 25.87 -0.60 2.66
N ASP A 28 25.95 -1.01 3.93
CA ASP A 28 24.88 -1.59 4.71
C ASP A 28 24.17 -0.44 5.48
N VAL A 29 22.96 -0.11 5.01
CA VAL A 29 22.18 1.02 5.50
C VAL A 29 21.71 0.80 6.94
N ASP A 30 21.22 -0.38 7.25
CA ASP A 30 20.59 -0.68 8.54
C ASP A 30 21.62 -0.70 9.68
N HIS A 31 22.83 -1.11 9.40
CA HIS A 31 23.91 -1.13 10.39
C HIS A 31 24.90 0.04 10.26
N ALA A 32 24.69 0.94 9.28
CA ALA A 32 25.53 2.12 9.02
C ALA A 32 27.03 1.77 8.91
N ARG A 33 27.37 0.78 8.08
CA ARG A 33 28.72 0.24 7.87
C ARG A 33 28.95 -0.13 6.40
N PRO A 34 30.18 -0.35 5.96
CA PRO A 34 30.46 -0.98 4.68
C PRO A 34 29.76 -2.34 4.57
N ALA A 35 29.25 -2.66 3.38
CA ALA A 35 28.63 -3.96 3.11
C ALA A 35 29.61 -5.11 3.45
N PRO A 36 29.20 -6.09 4.29
CA PRO A 36 30.14 -7.11 4.77
C PRO A 36 30.50 -8.13 3.69
N ASP A 37 29.59 -8.45 2.81
CA ASP A 37 29.77 -9.41 1.74
C ASP A 37 29.67 -8.71 0.38
N LYS A 38 30.52 -9.11 -0.55
CA LYS A 38 30.58 -8.50 -1.88
C LYS A 38 29.34 -8.88 -2.72
N THR A 39 28.78 -7.91 -3.42
CA THR A 39 27.75 -8.12 -4.43
C THR A 39 28.10 -7.29 -5.66
N ASP A 40 28.38 -7.96 -6.76
CA ASP A 40 28.61 -7.31 -8.06
C ASP A 40 27.32 -7.38 -8.89
N VAL A 41 27.01 -6.29 -9.58
CA VAL A 41 25.81 -6.20 -10.43
C VAL A 41 26.18 -5.69 -11.81
N TYR A 42 25.71 -6.40 -12.82
CA TYR A 42 25.94 -6.10 -14.23
C TYR A 42 24.62 -5.79 -14.91
N MET A 43 24.58 -4.69 -15.67
CA MET A 43 23.37 -4.24 -16.35
C MET A 43 23.64 -3.93 -17.82
N TRP A 44 22.79 -4.42 -18.73
CA TRP A 44 22.88 -4.16 -20.17
C TRP A 44 21.53 -4.28 -20.84
N SER A 45 21.43 -3.83 -22.09
CA SER A 45 20.22 -3.96 -22.90
C SER A 45 20.53 -4.52 -24.27
N ASP A 46 19.64 -5.33 -24.81
CA ASP A 46 19.63 -5.80 -26.21
C ASP A 46 18.69 -4.98 -27.11
N GLY A 47 18.08 -3.91 -26.56
CA GLY A 47 17.10 -3.06 -27.24
C GLY A 47 15.65 -3.48 -27.04
N LYS A 48 15.39 -4.67 -26.49
CA LYS A 48 14.05 -5.18 -26.14
C LYS A 48 13.90 -5.45 -24.65
N PHE A 49 14.97 -5.95 -24.04
CA PHE A 49 15.04 -6.26 -22.63
C PHE A 49 16.15 -5.47 -21.95
N LEU A 50 15.91 -5.11 -20.69
CA LEU A 50 16.94 -4.75 -19.74
C LEU A 50 17.31 -6.03 -18.98
N TYR A 51 18.59 -6.37 -18.99
CA TYR A 51 19.14 -7.49 -18.24
C TYR A 51 19.88 -6.97 -17.01
N VAL A 52 19.64 -7.62 -15.87
CA VAL A 52 20.35 -7.34 -14.62
C VAL A 52 20.85 -8.67 -14.06
N HIS A 53 22.15 -8.76 -13.81
CA HIS A 53 22.78 -9.95 -13.24
C HIS A 53 23.42 -9.57 -11.90
N PHE A 54 23.03 -10.26 -10.85
CA PHE A 54 23.60 -10.16 -9.52
C PHE A 54 24.53 -11.38 -9.25
N ASP A 55 25.73 -11.11 -8.78
CA ASP A 55 26.66 -12.10 -8.20
C ASP A 55 26.86 -11.74 -6.73
N ALA A 56 26.11 -12.43 -5.87
CA ALA A 56 26.01 -12.13 -4.44
C ALA A 56 26.79 -13.16 -3.62
N GLN A 57 27.95 -12.78 -3.10
CA GLN A 57 28.66 -13.57 -2.09
C GLN A 57 27.92 -13.44 -0.75
N GLN A 58 27.88 -14.51 0.03
CA GLN A 58 27.23 -14.52 1.34
C GLN A 58 27.92 -15.46 2.29
N SER A 59 28.43 -14.91 3.37
CA SER A 59 29.06 -15.66 4.47
C SER A 59 28.05 -16.26 5.44
N ALA A 60 26.89 -15.62 5.59
CA ALA A 60 25.76 -16.10 6.39
C ALA A 60 24.91 -17.12 5.60
N PRO A 61 24.12 -17.98 6.28
CA PRO A 61 23.22 -18.91 5.58
C PRO A 61 22.25 -18.18 4.64
N VAL A 62 22.14 -18.66 3.39
CA VAL A 62 21.17 -18.17 2.42
C VAL A 62 19.78 -18.65 2.81
N VAL A 63 18.82 -17.72 2.85
CA VAL A 63 17.41 -17.99 3.11
C VAL A 63 16.64 -17.81 1.81
N ALA A 64 16.00 -18.88 1.33
CA ALA A 64 15.29 -18.91 0.04
C ALA A 64 14.09 -19.86 0.16
N THR A 65 12.98 -19.36 0.66
CA THR A 65 11.77 -20.14 0.98
C THR A 65 10.63 -19.92 0.02
N GLN A 66 10.61 -18.78 -0.68
CA GLN A 66 9.58 -18.46 -1.65
C GLN A 66 9.96 -18.99 -3.03
N HIS A 67 9.01 -19.63 -3.71
CA HIS A 67 9.22 -20.29 -5.00
C HIS A 67 8.20 -19.89 -6.06
N VAL A 68 7.34 -18.94 -5.75
CA VAL A 68 6.26 -18.48 -6.65
C VAL A 68 6.30 -16.97 -6.72
N ASP A 69 6.13 -16.47 -7.93
CA ASP A 69 6.07 -15.04 -8.21
C ASP A 69 4.88 -14.38 -7.51
N ASP A 70 4.99 -13.09 -7.25
CA ASP A 70 3.93 -12.28 -6.64
C ASP A 70 3.46 -12.84 -5.28
N THR A 71 4.39 -13.36 -4.49
CA THR A 71 4.07 -13.97 -3.18
C THR A 71 3.66 -12.96 -2.13
N VAL A 72 3.75 -11.68 -2.41
CA VAL A 72 3.23 -10.62 -1.58
C VAL A 72 1.95 -10.08 -2.20
N THR A 73 0.86 -10.38 -1.54
CA THR A 73 -0.43 -9.79 -1.85
C THR A 73 -0.50 -8.40 -1.23
N GLY A 74 -0.72 -7.41 -2.04
CA GLY A 74 -1.19 -6.15 -1.54
C GLY A 74 -0.25 -4.99 -1.74
N GLY A 75 -0.49 -4.31 -2.81
CA GLY A 75 -0.19 -2.90 -2.96
C GLY A 75 1.26 -2.60 -3.32
N SER A 76 1.39 -1.54 -3.96
CA SER A 76 2.55 -0.74 -4.26
C SER A 76 3.53 -0.53 -3.08
N ASN A 77 4.05 -1.59 -2.50
CA ASN A 77 5.17 -1.47 -1.59
C ASN A 77 6.45 -1.46 -2.42
N ILE A 78 6.76 -0.29 -2.95
CA ILE A 78 8.12 0.01 -3.37
C ILE A 78 8.99 -0.20 -2.15
N GLY A 79 9.91 -1.15 -2.24
CA GLY A 79 10.82 -1.50 -1.15
C GLY A 79 10.54 -2.80 -0.41
N GLY A 80 9.96 -3.82 -1.05
CA GLY A 80 10.05 -5.13 -0.48
C GLY A 80 8.81 -6.01 -0.47
N GLY A 81 8.73 -6.86 -1.42
CA GLY A 81 7.79 -7.95 -1.46
C GLY A 81 8.35 -9.24 -0.90
N ILE A 82 9.38 -9.78 -1.53
CA ILE A 82 10.01 -11.05 -1.17
C ILE A 82 11.06 -10.86 -0.06
N ALA A 83 11.72 -9.70 -0.04
CA ALA A 83 12.87 -9.39 0.78
C ALA A 83 12.70 -9.77 2.25
N TRP A 84 11.61 -9.44 2.87
CA TRP A 84 11.51 -9.63 4.33
C TRP A 84 11.30 -11.07 4.79
N SER A 85 11.00 -11.96 3.86
CA SER A 85 10.89 -13.40 4.12
C SER A 85 12.16 -14.16 3.76
N ASP A 86 12.84 -13.71 2.71
CA ASP A 86 14.00 -14.36 2.09
C ASP A 86 15.17 -13.38 1.91
N ASP A 87 16.33 -13.88 1.54
CA ASP A 87 17.34 -13.08 0.89
C ASP A 87 16.78 -12.59 -0.44
N ALA A 88 17.01 -11.32 -0.78
CA ALA A 88 16.50 -10.76 -2.01
C ALA A 88 17.45 -9.71 -2.60
N VAL A 89 17.31 -9.50 -3.89
CA VAL A 89 17.96 -8.43 -4.64
C VAL A 89 16.92 -7.68 -5.46
N TRP A 90 17.11 -6.38 -5.63
CA TRP A 90 16.25 -5.59 -6.52
C TRP A 90 16.97 -4.45 -7.19
N VAL A 91 16.37 -3.98 -8.25
CA VAL A 91 16.78 -2.78 -8.99
C VAL A 91 15.62 -1.79 -9.04
N ASP A 92 15.92 -0.55 -8.66
CA ASP A 92 15.04 0.59 -8.81
C ASP A 92 15.49 1.44 -9.99
N LEU A 93 14.56 1.79 -10.84
CA LEU A 93 14.80 2.46 -12.13
C LEU A 93 13.95 3.72 -12.24
N TRP A 94 14.59 4.84 -12.55
CA TRP A 94 13.95 6.11 -12.92
C TRP A 94 14.42 6.54 -14.31
N PRO A 95 13.81 6.02 -15.38
CA PRO A 95 14.28 6.23 -16.75
C PRO A 95 14.20 7.69 -17.19
N THR A 96 13.23 8.45 -16.68
CA THR A 96 13.00 9.86 -17.02
C THR A 96 13.59 10.85 -16.02
N GLY A 97 14.41 10.36 -15.11
CA GLY A 97 15.06 11.17 -14.07
C GLY A 97 14.35 11.11 -12.71
N PRO A 98 14.87 11.82 -11.69
CA PRO A 98 14.43 11.69 -10.31
C PRO A 98 12.96 12.04 -10.06
N ALA A 99 12.40 12.98 -10.83
CA ALA A 99 10.98 13.36 -10.73
C ALA A 99 10.04 12.43 -11.50
N GLY A 100 10.58 11.44 -12.22
CA GLY A 100 9.83 10.45 -12.99
C GLY A 100 9.25 9.32 -12.16
N PHE A 101 8.56 8.42 -12.83
CA PHE A 101 8.09 7.19 -12.20
C PHE A 101 9.26 6.28 -11.82
N GLN A 102 9.11 5.62 -10.68
CA GLN A 102 9.98 4.53 -10.24
C GLN A 102 9.39 3.21 -10.70
N TYR A 103 10.26 2.33 -11.16
CA TYR A 103 9.98 0.92 -11.42
C TYR A 103 10.93 0.07 -10.59
N GLN A 104 10.40 -0.84 -9.79
CA GLN A 104 11.17 -1.78 -8.99
C GLN A 104 10.95 -3.19 -9.50
N PHE A 105 12.04 -3.95 -9.59
CA PHE A 105 12.02 -5.37 -9.93
C PHE A 105 12.86 -6.12 -8.91
N GLU A 106 12.24 -7.03 -8.18
CA GLU A 106 12.81 -7.77 -7.06
C GLU A 106 12.83 -9.27 -7.36
N SER A 107 13.86 -9.97 -6.91
CA SER A 107 13.93 -11.42 -6.98
C SER A 107 14.76 -12.02 -5.85
N ASN A 108 14.48 -13.28 -5.50
CA ASN A 108 15.17 -14.07 -4.49
C ASN A 108 16.11 -15.13 -5.10
N PRO A 109 16.89 -15.87 -4.28
CA PRO A 109 17.80 -16.91 -4.78
C PRO A 109 17.13 -18.10 -5.47
N THR A 110 15.80 -18.24 -5.40
CA THR A 110 15.06 -19.28 -6.16
C THR A 110 14.57 -18.79 -7.52
N GLY A 111 14.63 -17.47 -7.76
CA GLY A 111 14.09 -16.82 -8.94
C GLY A 111 12.61 -16.43 -8.83
N ALA A 112 11.99 -16.61 -7.65
CA ALA A 112 10.69 -16.00 -7.41
C ALA A 112 10.85 -14.48 -7.39
N HIS A 113 9.91 -13.76 -8.01
CA HIS A 113 10.03 -12.33 -8.23
C HIS A 113 8.77 -11.55 -7.91
N ASN A 114 8.94 -10.26 -7.73
CA ASN A 114 7.91 -9.27 -7.47
C ASN A 114 8.28 -7.95 -8.15
N GLU A 115 7.29 -7.13 -8.44
CA GLU A 115 7.49 -5.82 -9.04
C GLU A 115 6.56 -4.77 -8.46
N ALA A 116 6.98 -3.50 -8.57
CA ALA A 116 6.19 -2.34 -8.17
C ALA A 116 6.48 -1.13 -9.05
N SER A 117 5.56 -0.18 -9.10
CA SER A 117 5.75 1.10 -9.77
C SER A 117 4.98 2.21 -9.07
N THR A 118 5.56 3.41 -9.02
CA THR A 118 4.84 4.62 -8.59
C THR A 118 3.85 5.13 -9.64
N GLU A 119 3.90 4.62 -10.86
CA GLU A 119 2.95 4.96 -11.91
C GLU A 119 1.58 4.32 -11.68
N ASN A 120 1.58 3.04 -11.26
CA ASN A 120 0.37 2.26 -11.14
C ASN A 120 0.48 1.28 -9.97
N ASN A 121 -0.41 1.38 -9.01
CA ASN A 121 -0.46 0.48 -7.86
C ASN A 121 -0.79 -0.98 -8.21
N ALA A 122 -1.36 -1.22 -9.39
CA ALA A 122 -1.65 -2.56 -9.93
C ALA A 122 -0.61 -3.02 -10.97
N PHE A 123 0.61 -2.45 -10.92
CA PHE A 123 1.69 -2.79 -11.83
C PHE A 123 2.12 -4.25 -11.64
N ALA A 124 1.83 -5.10 -12.62
CA ALA A 124 2.18 -6.53 -12.61
C ALA A 124 2.49 -7.01 -14.05
N PRO A 125 3.56 -6.52 -14.68
CA PRO A 125 3.96 -6.94 -16.01
C PRO A 125 4.53 -8.35 -16.01
N HIS A 126 4.57 -8.97 -17.17
CA HIS A 126 5.28 -10.22 -17.34
C HIS A 126 6.78 -9.97 -17.60
N TRP A 127 7.63 -10.47 -16.73
CA TRP A 127 9.08 -10.49 -16.86
C TRP A 127 9.65 -11.81 -16.32
N GLU A 128 10.93 -12.05 -16.47
CA GLU A 128 11.55 -13.33 -16.07
C GLU A 128 12.71 -13.10 -15.12
N SER A 129 12.82 -13.98 -14.14
CA SER A 129 13.91 -14.05 -13.20
C SER A 129 14.38 -15.49 -13.02
N LYS A 130 15.67 -15.67 -12.73
CA LYS A 130 16.27 -16.95 -12.43
C LYS A 130 17.29 -16.81 -11.32
N GLY A 131 17.06 -17.49 -10.20
CA GLY A 131 18.00 -17.62 -9.11
C GLY A 131 18.81 -18.92 -9.22
N THR A 132 20.04 -18.88 -8.71
CA THR A 132 20.92 -20.05 -8.66
C THR A 132 21.80 -19.99 -7.41
N LEU A 133 21.67 -20.99 -6.54
CA LEU A 133 22.52 -21.11 -5.35
C LEU A 133 23.93 -21.53 -5.78
N THR A 134 24.95 -20.94 -5.14
CA THR A 134 26.38 -21.23 -5.34
C THR A 134 27.03 -21.69 -4.03
N ASN A 135 28.29 -22.14 -4.08
CA ASN A 135 29.00 -22.57 -2.87
C ASN A 135 29.33 -21.44 -1.89
N GLY A 136 29.16 -20.18 -2.27
CA GLY A 136 29.50 -19.02 -1.43
C GLY A 136 28.48 -17.91 -1.51
N GLY A 137 27.22 -18.22 -1.88
CA GLY A 137 26.17 -17.24 -2.05
C GLY A 137 25.15 -17.65 -3.11
N TYR A 138 24.80 -16.73 -4.00
CA TYR A 138 23.86 -17.00 -5.09
C TYR A 138 24.01 -15.98 -6.22
N THR A 139 23.45 -16.34 -7.37
CA THR A 139 23.27 -15.41 -8.50
C THR A 139 21.80 -15.23 -8.80
N VAL A 140 21.43 -14.04 -9.29
CA VAL A 140 20.09 -13.75 -9.82
C VAL A 140 20.24 -13.08 -11.17
N ASP A 141 19.53 -13.62 -12.15
CA ASP A 141 19.40 -13.07 -13.50
C ASP A 141 17.98 -12.54 -13.71
N MET A 142 17.87 -11.32 -14.19
CA MET A 142 16.59 -10.66 -14.50
C MET A 142 16.53 -10.30 -15.98
N ALA A 143 15.40 -10.56 -16.64
CA ALA A 143 15.11 -10.12 -18.00
C ALA A 143 13.80 -9.32 -18.00
N ILE A 144 13.94 -8.02 -18.05
CA ILE A 144 12.85 -7.05 -17.90
C ILE A 144 12.52 -6.46 -19.28
N PRO A 145 11.30 -6.68 -19.82
CA PRO A 145 10.93 -6.08 -21.10
C PRO A 145 10.93 -4.55 -21.03
N LEU A 146 11.66 -3.88 -21.90
CA LEU A 146 11.68 -2.41 -21.93
C LEU A 146 10.32 -1.79 -22.22
N ALA A 147 9.41 -2.56 -22.83
CA ALA A 147 8.04 -2.11 -23.12
C ALA A 147 7.19 -1.85 -21.87
N VAL A 148 7.56 -2.44 -20.71
CA VAL A 148 6.84 -2.24 -19.44
C VAL A 148 7.42 -1.10 -18.62
N ILE A 149 8.57 -0.55 -19.02
CA ILE A 149 9.22 0.60 -18.40
C ILE A 149 8.89 1.83 -19.21
N HIS A 150 7.87 2.57 -18.82
CA HIS A 150 7.45 3.76 -19.55
C HIS A 150 8.52 4.86 -19.44
N GLY A 151 8.79 5.52 -20.55
CA GLY A 151 9.87 6.50 -20.63
C GLY A 151 11.27 5.92 -20.88
N ALA A 152 11.41 4.59 -21.05
CA ALA A 152 12.68 3.97 -21.38
C ALA A 152 13.29 4.58 -22.66
N HIS A 153 14.59 4.90 -22.64
CA HIS A 153 15.34 5.49 -23.76
C HIS A 153 16.85 5.22 -23.60
N SER A 154 17.59 5.30 -24.69
CA SER A 154 19.05 5.34 -24.59
C SER A 154 19.51 6.64 -23.93
N GLY A 155 20.37 6.53 -22.93
CA GLY A 155 20.82 7.66 -22.14
C GLY A 155 21.07 7.31 -20.68
N ALA A 156 21.19 8.33 -19.87
CA ALA A 156 21.43 8.21 -18.44
C ALA A 156 20.11 8.02 -17.69
N TRP A 157 20.02 6.94 -16.92
CA TRP A 157 18.93 6.68 -15.99
C TRP A 157 19.42 6.82 -14.55
N ARG A 158 18.54 7.21 -13.66
CA ARG A 158 18.79 7.00 -12.23
C ARG A 158 18.49 5.56 -11.87
N VAL A 159 19.41 4.94 -11.14
CA VAL A 159 19.31 3.53 -10.79
C VAL A 159 19.80 3.35 -9.35
N GLN A 160 19.06 2.58 -8.56
CA GLN A 160 19.55 2.04 -7.31
C GLN A 160 19.53 0.51 -7.38
N VAL A 161 20.51 -0.10 -6.76
CA VAL A 161 20.61 -1.55 -6.65
C VAL A 161 20.74 -1.90 -5.19
N VAL A 162 19.93 -2.84 -4.76
CA VAL A 162 19.80 -3.18 -3.35
C VAL A 162 19.85 -4.69 -3.17
N ARG A 163 20.38 -5.13 -2.03
CA ARG A 163 20.33 -6.49 -1.56
C ARG A 163 19.96 -6.52 -0.08
N TYR A 164 19.02 -7.37 0.26
CA TYR A 164 18.68 -7.70 1.62
C TYR A 164 19.19 -9.08 2.01
N VAL A 165 19.84 -9.18 3.16
CA VAL A 165 20.37 -10.44 3.74
C VAL A 165 19.51 -10.82 4.94
N ARG A 166 18.61 -11.78 4.75
CA ARG A 166 17.58 -12.15 5.73
C ARG A 166 18.16 -12.63 7.07
N SER A 167 19.26 -13.36 7.04
CA SER A 167 19.85 -13.96 8.24
C SER A 167 20.55 -12.95 9.15
N THR A 168 20.98 -11.80 8.62
CA THR A 168 21.70 -10.74 9.35
C THR A 168 20.90 -9.43 9.44
N GLY A 169 19.89 -9.26 8.60
CA GLY A 169 19.15 -8.01 8.47
C GLY A 169 19.92 -6.91 7.74
N ASP A 170 20.98 -7.26 7.00
CA ASP A 170 21.78 -6.27 6.27
C ASP A 170 20.99 -5.77 5.05
N LEU A 171 20.93 -4.46 4.87
CA LEU A 171 20.39 -3.80 3.69
C LEU A 171 21.54 -3.14 2.91
N ASN A 172 22.08 -3.86 1.94
CA ASN A 172 23.21 -3.41 1.17
C ASN A 172 22.79 -2.65 -0.07
N VAL A 173 23.36 -1.49 -0.31
CA VAL A 173 23.05 -0.60 -1.43
C VAL A 173 24.29 -0.17 -2.21
N TRP A 174 24.08 0.18 -3.48
CA TRP A 174 25.15 0.69 -4.33
C TRP A 174 25.44 2.16 -4.07
N SER A 175 24.45 3.03 -4.33
CA SER A 175 24.61 4.49 -4.21
C SER A 175 23.95 4.96 -2.93
N TYR A 176 24.73 5.54 -2.02
CA TYR A 176 24.22 5.94 -0.72
C TYR A 176 25.03 7.11 -0.13
N ASP A 177 24.32 8.09 0.39
CA ASP A 177 24.89 9.13 1.24
C ASP A 177 24.53 8.79 2.70
N THR A 178 25.52 8.69 3.57
CA THR A 178 25.35 8.32 5.00
C THR A 178 24.41 9.25 5.79
N ALA A 179 24.08 10.42 5.24
CA ALA A 179 23.06 11.30 5.79
C ALA A 179 21.65 11.03 5.22
N GLN A 180 21.53 10.14 4.24
CA GLN A 180 20.27 9.75 3.63
C GLN A 180 19.44 8.91 4.61
N THR A 181 18.12 9.10 4.63
CA THR A 181 17.21 8.31 5.45
C THR A 181 16.49 7.24 4.64
N ASN A 182 16.43 7.39 3.33
CA ASN A 182 15.79 6.46 2.42
C ASN A 182 16.77 6.02 1.33
N PRO A 183 17.12 4.71 1.22
CA PRO A 183 17.97 4.20 0.15
C PRO A 183 17.35 4.35 -1.25
N ASP A 184 16.02 4.45 -1.34
CA ASP A 184 15.28 4.57 -2.60
C ASP A 184 15.07 6.04 -3.02
N ASP A 185 15.81 6.99 -2.46
CA ASP A 185 15.76 8.39 -2.90
C ASP A 185 16.32 8.56 -4.31
N PRO A 186 15.49 8.90 -5.32
CA PRO A 186 15.93 9.03 -6.70
C PRO A 186 16.99 10.12 -6.92
N ALA A 187 17.00 11.17 -6.09
CA ALA A 187 17.99 12.24 -6.20
C ALA A 187 19.41 11.76 -5.85
N ARG A 188 19.51 10.68 -5.07
CA ARG A 188 20.77 10.10 -4.58
C ARG A 188 21.09 8.76 -5.19
N ALA A 189 20.17 8.19 -5.94
CA ALA A 189 20.43 7.01 -6.76
C ALA A 189 21.60 7.27 -7.72
N GLY A 190 22.32 6.24 -8.04
CA GLY A 190 23.42 6.31 -9.00
C GLY A 190 22.93 6.61 -10.42
N THR A 191 23.86 6.85 -11.30
CA THR A 191 23.56 7.07 -12.72
C THR A 191 24.18 5.95 -13.56
N VAL A 192 23.34 5.27 -14.35
CA VAL A 192 23.77 4.28 -15.33
C VAL A 192 23.39 4.77 -16.72
N THR A 193 24.34 4.70 -17.66
CA THR A 193 24.06 5.05 -19.06
C THR A 193 23.83 3.78 -19.86
N PHE A 194 22.60 3.65 -20.37
CA PHE A 194 22.25 2.55 -21.27
C PHE A 194 22.36 2.99 -22.73
N THR A 195 22.94 2.09 -23.52
CA THR A 195 23.00 2.23 -24.99
C THR A 195 22.08 1.20 -25.63
N ASN A 196 21.67 1.43 -26.87
CA ASN A 196 20.85 0.51 -27.64
C ASN A 196 19.42 0.26 -27.11
N ILE A 197 18.89 1.18 -26.29
CA ILE A 197 17.47 1.13 -25.96
C ILE A 197 16.68 1.84 -27.06
N ALA A 198 15.92 1.07 -27.81
CA ALA A 198 14.92 1.66 -28.73
C ALA A 198 13.81 2.30 -27.87
N LYS A 199 13.43 3.53 -28.20
CA LYS A 199 12.28 4.16 -27.52
C LYS A 199 11.07 3.25 -27.68
N PRO A 200 10.47 2.73 -26.59
CA PRO A 200 9.31 1.89 -26.71
C PRO A 200 8.17 2.61 -27.45
N PRO A 201 7.39 1.93 -28.28
CA PRO A 201 6.23 2.54 -28.92
C PRO A 201 5.19 2.91 -27.84
N ILE A 202 4.34 3.88 -28.13
CA ILE A 202 3.16 4.16 -27.30
C ILE A 202 2.36 2.85 -27.23
N PRO A 203 1.94 2.41 -26.01
CA PRO A 203 1.13 1.20 -25.87
C PRO A 203 -0.14 1.26 -26.72
N LYS A 204 -0.62 0.12 -27.18
CA LYS A 204 -1.85 0.08 -27.98
C LYS A 204 -3.07 0.28 -27.09
N PRO A 205 -4.14 0.90 -27.61
CA PRO A 205 -5.42 0.95 -26.94
C PRO A 205 -5.89 -0.46 -26.54
N ARG A 206 -6.44 -0.56 -25.35
CA ARG A 206 -6.99 -1.80 -24.79
C ARG A 206 -8.47 -1.58 -24.50
N VAL A 207 -9.28 -2.58 -24.83
CA VAL A 207 -10.70 -2.64 -24.48
C VAL A 207 -10.97 -3.99 -23.82
N ALA A 208 -11.64 -3.98 -22.69
CA ALA A 208 -11.92 -5.16 -21.88
C ALA A 208 -13.43 -5.25 -21.57
N PRO A 209 -14.28 -5.65 -22.54
CA PRO A 209 -15.66 -5.94 -22.28
C PRO A 209 -15.80 -7.16 -21.37
N TYR A 210 -16.80 -7.16 -20.52
CA TYR A 210 -17.10 -8.28 -19.65
C TYR A 210 -18.60 -8.57 -19.62
N ALA A 211 -18.91 -9.82 -19.28
CA ALA A 211 -20.24 -10.29 -18.97
C ALA A 211 -20.22 -11.02 -17.63
N LEU A 212 -21.24 -10.78 -16.83
CA LEU A 212 -21.45 -11.40 -15.53
C LEU A 212 -22.83 -12.03 -15.50
N ALA A 213 -22.91 -13.23 -14.97
CA ALA A 213 -24.15 -13.89 -14.59
C ALA A 213 -24.12 -14.21 -13.10
N GLU A 214 -25.14 -13.80 -12.40
CA GLU A 214 -25.34 -14.06 -10.99
C GLU A 214 -26.57 -14.94 -10.82
N ALA A 215 -26.40 -16.08 -10.17
CA ALA A 215 -27.49 -16.99 -9.81
C ALA A 215 -27.74 -16.87 -8.31
N ALA A 216 -28.87 -16.28 -7.95
CA ALA A 216 -29.27 -16.07 -6.58
C ALA A 216 -30.74 -16.44 -6.35
N SER A 217 -31.11 -16.74 -5.10
CA SER A 217 -32.51 -16.99 -4.76
C SER A 217 -33.34 -15.71 -4.85
N GLN A 218 -34.62 -15.85 -5.12
CA GLN A 218 -35.55 -14.69 -5.18
C GLN A 218 -35.66 -13.91 -3.85
N THR A 219 -35.34 -14.56 -2.74
CA THR A 219 -35.31 -13.91 -1.41
C THR A 219 -34.15 -12.92 -1.23
N ILE A 220 -33.14 -12.95 -2.10
CA ILE A 220 -31.97 -12.06 -2.08
C ILE A 220 -31.81 -11.24 -3.36
N GLY A 221 -32.89 -11.04 -4.12
CA GLY A 221 -32.92 -10.21 -5.32
C GLY A 221 -33.06 -10.97 -6.64
N GLY A 222 -32.98 -12.31 -6.63
CA GLY A 222 -33.11 -13.13 -7.85
C GLY A 222 -31.81 -13.15 -8.69
N SER A 223 -31.89 -13.89 -9.79
CA SER A 223 -30.76 -14.00 -10.74
C SER A 223 -30.65 -12.76 -11.61
N THR A 224 -29.46 -12.23 -11.78
CA THR A 224 -29.18 -11.06 -12.62
C THR A 224 -28.08 -11.35 -13.64
N SER A 225 -28.07 -10.58 -14.71
CA SER A 225 -26.97 -10.56 -15.66
C SER A 225 -26.60 -9.11 -15.96
N ARG A 226 -25.31 -8.85 -16.06
CA ARG A 226 -24.78 -7.51 -16.35
C ARG A 226 -23.70 -7.61 -17.42
N VAL A 227 -23.57 -6.54 -18.17
CA VAL A 227 -22.46 -6.36 -19.11
C VAL A 227 -21.84 -5.01 -18.87
N GLY A 228 -20.55 -4.94 -19.03
CA GLY A 228 -19.81 -3.70 -18.90
C GLY A 228 -18.51 -3.75 -19.69
N MET A 229 -17.73 -2.69 -19.56
CA MET A 229 -16.51 -2.55 -20.36
C MET A 229 -15.54 -1.59 -19.68
N ASP A 230 -14.28 -1.98 -19.61
CA ASP A 230 -13.18 -1.08 -19.29
C ASP A 230 -12.37 -0.80 -20.56
N PHE A 231 -11.79 0.41 -20.65
CA PHE A 231 -10.89 0.75 -21.75
C PHE A 231 -9.72 1.61 -21.26
N SER A 232 -8.60 1.51 -22.00
CA SER A 232 -7.45 2.37 -21.82
C SER A 232 -6.91 2.78 -23.19
N ILE A 233 -6.68 4.07 -23.38
CA ILE A 233 -6.19 4.67 -24.62
C ILE A 233 -4.93 5.48 -24.29
N PRO A 234 -3.74 4.86 -24.35
CA PRO A 234 -2.50 5.57 -24.18
C PRO A 234 -2.31 6.63 -25.28
N VAL A 235 -1.98 7.85 -24.86
CA VAL A 235 -1.70 8.99 -25.78
C VAL A 235 -0.21 9.32 -25.80
N ALA A 236 0.51 8.90 -24.78
CA ALA A 236 1.96 8.94 -24.70
C ALA A 236 2.46 7.71 -23.92
N GLN A 237 3.76 7.56 -23.72
CA GLN A 237 4.28 6.48 -22.88
C GLN A 237 3.91 6.63 -21.40
N THR A 238 3.76 7.86 -20.96
CA THR A 238 3.46 8.24 -19.58
C THR A 238 2.13 8.97 -19.45
N ALA A 239 1.21 8.78 -20.39
CA ALA A 239 -0.11 9.41 -20.34
C ALA A 239 -1.16 8.57 -21.06
N ALA A 240 -2.33 8.42 -20.44
CA ALA A 240 -3.43 7.63 -20.94
C ALA A 240 -4.79 8.23 -20.55
N PHE A 241 -5.78 8.04 -21.44
CA PHE A 241 -7.18 8.09 -21.08
C PHE A 241 -7.66 6.69 -20.75
N PHE A 242 -8.49 6.56 -19.73
CA PHE A 242 -9.15 5.31 -19.39
C PHE A 242 -10.57 5.57 -18.93
N GLY A 243 -11.37 4.52 -18.90
CA GLY A 243 -12.74 4.62 -18.43
C GLY A 243 -13.41 3.27 -18.28
N THR A 244 -14.61 3.35 -17.70
CA THR A 244 -15.42 2.19 -17.39
C THR A 244 -16.89 2.47 -17.71
N PHE A 245 -17.61 1.45 -18.13
CA PHE A 245 -19.07 1.46 -18.32
C PHE A 245 -19.68 0.32 -17.53
N HIS A 246 -20.66 0.63 -16.69
CA HIS A 246 -21.34 -0.30 -15.79
C HIS A 246 -20.33 -1.19 -15.04
N PRO A 247 -19.38 -0.60 -14.30
CA PRO A 247 -18.37 -1.37 -13.58
C PRO A 247 -19.00 -2.38 -12.63
N ASP A 248 -18.37 -3.53 -12.49
CA ASP A 248 -18.78 -4.57 -11.57
C ASP A 248 -17.67 -4.92 -10.59
N TYR A 249 -17.94 -4.76 -9.32
CA TYR A 249 -17.03 -5.03 -8.21
C TYR A 249 -17.48 -6.21 -7.33
N SER A 250 -18.40 -7.04 -7.81
CA SER A 250 -18.98 -8.15 -7.06
C SER A 250 -17.98 -9.22 -6.60
N ASN A 251 -16.81 -9.26 -7.22
CA ASN A 251 -15.72 -10.17 -6.86
C ASN A 251 -14.66 -9.56 -5.94
N VAL A 252 -14.90 -8.34 -5.46
CA VAL A 252 -13.96 -7.58 -4.62
C VAL A 252 -14.55 -7.40 -3.22
N GLU A 253 -13.76 -7.64 -2.18
CA GLU A 253 -14.13 -7.30 -0.82
C GLU A 253 -13.93 -5.80 -0.61
N LEU A 254 -15.03 -5.03 -0.61
CA LEU A 254 -15.01 -3.58 -0.46
C LEU A 254 -14.84 -3.17 1.01
N ASP A 255 -15.52 -3.88 1.92
CA ASP A 255 -15.58 -3.52 3.34
C ASP A 255 -15.01 -4.65 4.21
N GLN A 256 -13.91 -4.37 4.90
CA GLN A 256 -13.35 -5.31 5.85
C GLN A 256 -14.20 -5.37 7.13
N GLN A 257 -14.68 -6.55 7.47
CA GLN A 257 -15.45 -6.78 8.69
C GLN A 257 -14.57 -6.68 9.93
N SER A 258 -15.04 -5.99 10.96
CA SER A 258 -14.35 -5.86 12.25
C SER A 258 -15.35 -5.67 13.39
N ILE A 259 -15.02 -6.13 14.57
CA ILE A 259 -15.80 -5.89 15.79
C ILE A 259 -15.27 -4.74 16.64
N SER A 260 -14.11 -4.17 16.31
CA SER A 260 -13.53 -3.07 17.09
C SER A 260 -14.47 -1.88 17.14
N PRO A 261 -14.87 -1.42 18.32
CA PRO A 261 -15.73 -0.24 18.43
C PRO A 261 -14.96 1.00 17.97
N THR A 262 -15.66 1.92 17.32
CA THR A 262 -15.08 3.20 16.84
C THR A 262 -16.03 4.35 17.18
N VAL A 263 -15.47 5.52 17.41
CA VAL A 263 -16.19 6.79 17.61
C VAL A 263 -16.42 7.49 16.27
N PHE A 264 -15.54 7.21 15.29
CA PHE A 264 -15.53 7.82 13.99
C PHE A 264 -15.93 6.79 12.93
N GLU A 265 -16.32 7.28 11.78
CA GLU A 265 -16.47 6.44 10.59
C GLU A 265 -15.16 5.70 10.28
N ARG A 266 -15.29 4.51 9.72
CA ARG A 266 -14.15 3.71 9.32
C ARG A 266 -13.68 4.11 7.94
N THR A 267 -12.38 4.13 7.76
CA THR A 267 -11.78 4.26 6.44
C THR A 267 -11.46 2.89 5.85
N TYR A 268 -11.71 2.75 4.56
CA TYR A 268 -11.41 1.55 3.77
C TYR A 268 -10.41 1.91 2.68
N SER A 269 -9.57 0.96 2.32
CA SER A 269 -8.68 1.13 1.17
C SER A 269 -9.47 1.04 -0.12
N GLU A 270 -9.17 1.91 -1.09
CA GLU A 270 -9.75 1.80 -2.42
C GLU A 270 -9.21 0.56 -3.14
N VAL A 271 -10.09 -0.28 -3.63
CA VAL A 271 -9.78 -1.53 -4.34
C VAL A 271 -10.44 -1.62 -5.72
N ARG A 272 -11.31 -0.65 -6.06
CA ARG A 272 -11.99 -0.60 -7.35
C ARG A 272 -11.03 -0.12 -8.44
N PRO A 273 -10.83 -0.89 -9.52
CA PRO A 273 -9.80 -0.62 -10.53
C PRO A 273 -9.84 0.78 -11.15
N PHE A 274 -11.04 1.34 -11.36
CA PHE A 274 -11.20 2.68 -11.93
C PHE A 274 -10.56 3.75 -11.04
N PHE A 275 -10.79 3.72 -9.73
CA PHE A 275 -10.27 4.73 -8.81
C PHE A 275 -8.81 4.49 -8.41
N THR A 276 -8.33 3.24 -8.43
CA THR A 276 -6.94 2.94 -8.08
C THR A 276 -5.95 3.36 -9.16
N GLN A 277 -6.40 3.54 -10.39
CA GLN A 277 -5.53 3.77 -11.54
C GLN A 277 -4.76 5.10 -11.43
N ALA A 278 -5.43 6.22 -11.19
CA ALA A 278 -4.79 7.53 -11.02
C ALA A 278 -4.53 7.92 -9.55
N ALA A 279 -4.68 6.99 -8.62
CA ALA A 279 -4.67 7.28 -7.17
C ALA A 279 -3.38 7.98 -6.69
N SER A 280 -2.24 7.70 -7.31
CA SER A 280 -0.95 8.30 -6.94
C SER A 280 -0.84 9.81 -7.18
N TYR A 281 -1.76 10.39 -7.94
CA TYR A 281 -1.78 11.83 -8.20
C TYR A 281 -2.57 12.62 -7.18
N PHE A 282 -3.47 11.97 -6.44
CA PHE A 282 -4.36 12.59 -5.48
C PHE A 282 -3.83 12.49 -4.05
N ASN A 283 -4.31 13.36 -3.16
CA ASN A 283 -3.98 13.37 -1.73
C ASN A 283 -2.47 13.43 -1.45
N ALA A 284 -1.76 14.27 -2.19
CA ALA A 284 -0.31 14.37 -2.13
C ALA A 284 0.23 14.88 -0.77
N PHE A 285 -0.64 15.48 0.06
CA PHE A 285 -0.24 16.04 1.34
C PHE A 285 -1.11 15.50 2.48
N ASN A 286 -0.47 14.76 3.37
CA ASN A 286 -1.04 14.30 4.63
C ASN A 286 -0.11 14.62 5.79
N CYS A 287 -0.68 15.06 6.91
CA CYS A 287 0.09 15.25 8.13
C CYS A 287 0.50 13.91 8.75
N ASN A 288 1.79 13.61 8.74
CA ASN A 288 2.32 12.37 9.31
C ASN A 288 2.43 12.37 10.85
N VAL A 289 2.19 13.51 11.49
CA VAL A 289 2.32 13.66 12.96
C VAL A 289 1.06 14.19 13.64
N CYS A 290 -0.06 14.23 12.90
CA CYS A 290 -1.35 14.60 13.45
C CYS A 290 -2.20 13.33 13.69
N ASN A 291 -2.90 13.30 14.81
CA ASN A 291 -3.88 12.26 15.02
C ASN A 291 -5.15 12.53 14.19
N GLY A 292 -5.80 11.47 13.75
CA GLY A 292 -6.96 11.54 12.89
C GLY A 292 -6.62 11.54 11.40
N PHE A 293 -7.31 10.69 10.66
CA PHE A 293 -7.23 10.62 9.20
C PHE A 293 -8.09 11.72 8.60
N ARG A 294 -7.54 12.42 7.60
CA ARG A 294 -8.25 13.47 6.88
C ARG A 294 -7.77 13.50 5.43
N THR A 295 -8.69 13.65 4.51
CA THR A 295 -8.38 13.76 3.08
C THR A 295 -9.49 14.49 2.35
N THR A 296 -9.15 15.27 1.33
CA THR A 296 -10.11 15.97 0.47
C THR A 296 -10.72 15.08 -0.60
N LEU A 297 -10.09 13.94 -0.91
CA LEU A 297 -10.63 12.90 -1.78
C LEU A 297 -10.55 11.53 -1.10
N TYR A 298 -11.69 10.96 -0.80
CA TYR A 298 -11.86 9.61 -0.26
C TYR A 298 -12.76 8.81 -1.20
N THR A 299 -12.16 8.23 -2.22
CA THR A 299 -12.92 7.53 -3.28
C THR A 299 -13.86 6.43 -2.79
N PRO A 300 -13.61 5.70 -1.66
CA PRO A 300 -14.62 4.78 -1.13
C PRO A 300 -15.95 5.43 -0.74
N ALA A 301 -16.01 6.75 -0.49
CA ALA A 301 -17.25 7.47 -0.28
C ALA A 301 -18.06 7.68 -1.57
N ILE A 302 -17.41 7.59 -2.74
CA ILE A 302 -18.04 7.72 -4.04
C ILE A 302 -18.79 6.43 -4.37
N PRO A 303 -20.10 6.47 -4.65
CA PRO A 303 -20.85 5.28 -5.06
C PRO A 303 -20.30 4.68 -6.35
N THR A 304 -20.67 3.43 -6.64
CA THR A 304 -20.34 2.80 -7.93
C THR A 304 -20.97 3.59 -9.07
N PRO A 305 -20.19 4.19 -9.98
CA PRO A 305 -20.72 4.98 -11.07
C PRO A 305 -21.35 4.10 -12.15
N ALA A 306 -22.31 4.64 -12.92
CA ALA A 306 -22.80 4.00 -14.14
C ALA A 306 -21.75 4.05 -15.26
N SER A 307 -20.96 5.12 -15.31
CA SER A 307 -19.78 5.25 -16.18
C SER A 307 -18.74 6.14 -15.52
N GLY A 308 -17.48 5.93 -15.86
CA GLY A 308 -16.39 6.76 -15.41
C GLY A 308 -15.37 7.02 -16.52
N TYR A 309 -14.79 8.21 -16.51
CA TYR A 309 -13.75 8.63 -17.45
C TYR A 309 -12.61 9.25 -16.67
N ALA A 310 -11.39 8.94 -17.07
CA ALA A 310 -10.24 9.49 -16.40
C ALA A 310 -9.08 9.74 -17.38
N PHE A 311 -8.20 10.61 -16.96
CA PHE A 311 -6.93 10.90 -17.61
C PHE A 311 -5.84 10.91 -16.56
N GLU A 312 -4.69 10.36 -16.89
CA GLU A 312 -3.45 10.53 -16.13
C GLU A 312 -2.28 10.77 -17.05
N GLY A 313 -1.29 11.52 -16.58
CA GLY A 313 -0.07 11.72 -17.34
C GLY A 313 1.00 12.45 -16.55
N ARG A 314 2.26 12.13 -16.85
CA ARG A 314 3.42 12.82 -16.30
C ARG A 314 4.37 13.22 -17.41
N GLN A 315 4.85 14.47 -17.34
CA GLN A 315 5.88 14.98 -18.25
C GLN A 315 6.91 15.79 -17.44
N GLY A 316 8.13 15.26 -17.36
CA GLY A 316 9.18 15.86 -16.55
C GLY A 316 8.75 15.98 -15.08
N GLU A 317 8.83 17.18 -14.56
CA GLU A 317 8.51 17.53 -13.18
C GLU A 317 7.00 17.61 -12.89
N PHE A 318 6.14 17.59 -13.91
CA PHE A 318 4.70 17.78 -13.75
C PHE A 318 3.92 16.50 -13.98
N GLY A 319 2.96 16.24 -13.08
CA GLY A 319 1.97 15.20 -13.18
C GLY A 319 0.56 15.79 -13.18
N LEU A 320 -0.33 15.25 -13.99
CA LEU A 320 -1.73 15.65 -14.11
C LEU A 320 -2.61 14.42 -14.08
N ALA A 321 -3.67 14.45 -13.30
CA ALA A 321 -4.74 13.47 -13.35
C ALA A 321 -6.10 14.15 -13.19
N ALA A 322 -7.12 13.54 -13.77
CA ALA A 322 -8.50 13.93 -13.57
C ALA A 322 -9.40 12.72 -13.77
N PHE A 323 -10.53 12.68 -13.06
CA PHE A 323 -11.59 11.73 -13.35
C PHE A 323 -12.97 12.36 -13.17
N ASP A 324 -13.95 11.72 -13.79
CA ASP A 324 -15.36 12.02 -13.67
C ASP A 324 -16.13 10.69 -13.55
N ALA A 325 -16.85 10.51 -12.44
CA ALA A 325 -17.61 9.33 -12.10
C ALA A 325 -19.11 9.68 -12.16
N LEU A 326 -19.80 9.21 -13.19
CA LEU A 326 -21.17 9.57 -13.51
C LEU A 326 -22.13 8.50 -12.99
N GLY A 327 -23.00 8.88 -12.07
CA GLY A 327 -24.07 8.04 -11.54
C GLY A 327 -25.47 8.56 -11.94
N ASP A 328 -26.52 7.85 -11.52
CA ASP A 328 -27.91 8.21 -11.88
C ASP A 328 -28.37 9.53 -11.22
N ASN A 329 -27.91 9.78 -9.99
CA ASN A 329 -28.32 10.95 -9.20
C ASN A 329 -27.13 11.62 -8.50
N ARG A 330 -25.91 11.30 -8.92
CA ARG A 330 -24.69 11.87 -8.36
C ARG A 330 -23.58 11.80 -9.39
N ASN A 331 -22.88 12.91 -9.55
CA ASN A 331 -21.66 12.98 -10.33
C ASN A 331 -20.53 13.45 -9.43
N ASP A 332 -19.43 12.72 -9.44
CA ASP A 332 -18.27 12.99 -8.62
C ASP A 332 -17.05 13.13 -9.52
N GLY A 333 -16.26 14.15 -9.29
CA GLY A 333 -15.08 14.42 -10.11
C GLY A 333 -13.92 14.94 -9.31
N ALA A 334 -12.72 14.66 -9.79
CA ALA A 334 -11.51 15.26 -9.24
C ALA A 334 -10.47 15.56 -10.31
N ALA A 335 -9.65 16.58 -10.07
CA ALA A 335 -8.48 16.91 -10.86
C ALA A 335 -7.30 17.25 -9.95
N ALA A 336 -6.11 16.78 -10.30
CA ALA A 336 -4.88 17.04 -9.54
C ALA A 336 -3.74 17.43 -10.47
N LEU A 337 -2.94 18.41 -10.04
CA LEU A 337 -1.69 18.83 -10.66
C LEU A 337 -0.57 18.70 -9.62
N ASN A 338 0.44 17.91 -9.93
CA ASN A 338 1.59 17.67 -9.06
C ASN A 338 2.86 18.24 -9.72
N TYR A 339 3.73 18.76 -8.88
CA TYR A 339 5.06 19.20 -9.24
C TYR A 339 6.10 18.56 -8.35
N THR A 340 7.16 18.01 -8.91
CA THR A 340 8.34 17.53 -8.17
C THR A 340 9.59 18.17 -8.80
N SER A 341 10.39 18.88 -8.01
CA SER A 341 11.62 19.50 -8.52
C SER A 341 12.62 18.45 -9.01
N PRO A 342 13.51 18.78 -9.96
CA PRO A 342 14.50 17.83 -10.51
C PRO A 342 15.44 17.23 -9.45
N ASP A 343 15.65 17.92 -8.33
CA ASP A 343 16.45 17.45 -7.20
C ASP A 343 15.59 16.78 -6.10
N THR A 344 14.29 16.58 -6.37
CA THR A 344 13.26 15.97 -5.49
C THR A 344 13.08 16.66 -4.14
N ARG A 345 13.64 17.84 -3.95
CA ARG A 345 13.56 18.56 -2.67
C ARG A 345 12.24 19.26 -2.46
N TRP A 346 11.63 19.74 -3.52
CA TRP A 346 10.35 20.45 -3.49
C TRP A 346 9.27 19.62 -4.16
N ASN A 347 8.15 19.45 -3.46
CA ASN A 347 6.94 18.90 -4.04
C ASN A 347 5.81 19.89 -3.82
N GLY A 348 5.05 20.15 -4.87
CA GLY A 348 3.84 20.96 -4.85
C GLY A 348 2.68 20.16 -5.40
N ALA A 349 1.48 20.39 -4.91
CA ALA A 349 0.26 19.82 -5.48
C ALA A 349 -0.89 20.81 -5.38
N PHE A 350 -1.76 20.70 -6.35
CA PHE A 350 -3.09 21.31 -6.32
C PHE A 350 -4.10 20.22 -6.66
N GLN A 351 -5.22 20.19 -5.92
CA GLN A 351 -6.30 19.24 -6.13
C GLN A 351 -7.63 19.99 -6.08
N HIS A 352 -8.54 19.64 -6.98
CA HIS A 352 -9.93 20.06 -6.99
C HIS A 352 -10.81 18.82 -6.97
N VAL A 353 -11.79 18.77 -6.06
CA VAL A 353 -12.76 17.69 -5.92
C VAL A 353 -14.15 18.30 -5.97
N ILE A 354 -15.08 17.65 -6.62
CA ILE A 354 -16.47 18.10 -6.73
C ILE A 354 -17.43 16.92 -6.63
N ALA A 355 -18.44 17.05 -5.79
CA ALA A 355 -19.62 16.19 -5.74
C ALA A 355 -20.86 16.99 -6.13
N ASP A 356 -21.62 16.52 -7.11
CA ASP A 356 -22.86 17.13 -7.60
C ASP A 356 -24.02 16.14 -7.41
N ILE A 357 -24.87 16.44 -6.44
CA ILE A 357 -26.07 15.70 -6.10
C ILE A 357 -27.27 16.63 -6.31
N PRO A 358 -28.47 16.17 -6.70
CA PRO A 358 -29.64 17.04 -6.91
C PRO A 358 -29.90 17.98 -5.73
N GLY A 359 -29.67 19.27 -5.96
CA GLY A 359 -29.86 20.33 -4.96
C GLY A 359 -28.66 20.57 -4.01
N VAL A 360 -27.57 19.82 -4.15
CA VAL A 360 -26.36 20.00 -3.35
C VAL A 360 -25.14 19.93 -4.26
N VAL A 361 -24.35 20.98 -4.25
CA VAL A 361 -23.02 21.00 -4.87
C VAL A 361 -22.00 21.22 -3.77
N ASP A 362 -21.06 20.33 -3.67
CA ASP A 362 -19.91 20.43 -2.77
C ASP A 362 -18.61 20.44 -3.58
N ALA A 363 -17.70 21.34 -3.28
CA ALA A 363 -16.43 21.45 -3.98
C ALA A 363 -15.31 21.79 -3.01
N THR A 364 -14.22 21.05 -3.09
CA THR A 364 -13.02 21.25 -2.28
C THR A 364 -11.82 21.56 -3.16
N ASN A 365 -11.06 22.58 -2.78
CA ASN A 365 -9.79 22.93 -3.38
C ASN A 365 -8.69 22.75 -2.35
N GLU A 366 -7.64 22.05 -2.70
CA GLU A 366 -6.48 21.81 -1.86
C GLU A 366 -5.21 22.26 -2.56
N ALA A 367 -4.34 22.97 -1.84
CA ALA A 367 -3.02 23.34 -2.32
C ALA A 367 -1.98 23.06 -1.23
N GLY A 368 -0.92 22.39 -1.61
CA GLY A 368 0.14 22.01 -0.68
C GLY A 368 1.53 22.16 -1.25
N LEU A 369 2.48 22.34 -0.35
CA LEU A 369 3.90 22.45 -0.65
C LEU A 369 4.70 21.69 0.40
N SER A 370 5.67 20.89 -0.01
CA SER A 370 6.63 20.27 0.90
C SER A 370 8.06 20.47 0.44
N TYR A 371 8.95 20.47 1.41
CA TYR A 371 10.39 20.56 1.19
C TYR A 371 11.11 19.53 2.04
N TRP A 372 12.07 18.85 1.44
CA TRP A 372 13.03 18.00 2.13
C TRP A 372 14.44 18.35 1.66
N ASN A 373 15.34 18.64 2.59
CA ASN A 373 16.72 19.04 2.25
C ASN A 373 17.58 17.88 1.72
N GLY A 374 16.98 16.72 1.49
CA GLY A 374 17.65 15.51 1.02
C GLY A 374 18.49 14.84 2.10
N LYS A 375 18.38 15.22 3.37
CA LYS A 375 19.15 14.67 4.49
C LYS A 375 18.28 14.38 5.71
N TYR A 376 17.90 15.42 6.44
CA TYR A 376 17.27 15.26 7.74
C TYR A 376 16.21 16.33 8.05
N LEU A 377 16.11 17.39 7.28
CA LEU A 377 15.17 18.48 7.53
C LEU A 377 14.03 18.43 6.50
N SER A 378 12.80 18.41 6.98
CA SER A 378 11.60 18.51 6.16
C SER A 378 10.61 19.50 6.73
N PHE A 379 9.79 20.10 5.87
CA PHE A 379 8.59 20.85 6.25
C PHE A 379 7.53 20.73 5.16
N TYR A 380 6.29 20.98 5.54
CA TYR A 380 5.15 21.04 4.64
C TYR A 380 4.15 22.10 5.10
N ALA A 381 3.34 22.54 4.17
CA ALA A 381 2.15 23.34 4.44
C ALA A 381 1.06 22.90 3.44
N ASN A 382 -0.16 22.81 3.92
CA ASN A 382 -1.33 22.45 3.16
C ASN A 382 -2.51 23.33 3.56
N ASP A 383 -3.27 23.81 2.58
CA ASP A 383 -4.49 24.60 2.74
C ASP A 383 -5.57 24.02 1.86
N SER A 384 -6.71 23.69 2.46
CA SER A 384 -7.87 23.13 1.77
C SER A 384 -9.08 23.96 2.09
N VAL A 385 -9.86 24.28 1.07
CA VAL A 385 -11.08 25.09 1.19
C VAL A 385 -12.24 24.34 0.54
N GLU A 386 -13.23 24.01 1.35
CA GLU A 386 -14.51 23.52 0.92
C GLU A 386 -15.47 24.67 0.66
N SER A 387 -16.28 24.55 -0.37
CA SER A 387 -17.27 25.52 -0.80
C SER A 387 -18.48 24.81 -1.42
N GLY A 388 -19.60 25.51 -1.50
CA GLY A 388 -20.81 24.96 -2.08
C GLY A 388 -22.01 25.17 -1.21
N THR A 389 -23.04 24.34 -1.39
CA THR A 389 -24.33 24.51 -0.69
C THR A 389 -24.29 24.11 0.79
N LEU A 390 -23.28 23.32 1.20
CA LEU A 390 -23.13 22.87 2.59
C LEU A 390 -22.37 23.86 3.46
N VAL A 391 -21.49 24.68 2.88
CA VAL A 391 -20.68 25.65 3.59
C VAL A 391 -21.37 27.02 3.57
N THR A 392 -21.90 27.45 4.71
CA THR A 392 -22.58 28.74 4.85
C THR A 392 -21.64 29.87 5.29
N ASP A 393 -20.55 29.54 5.96
CA ASP A 393 -19.48 30.45 6.35
C ASP A 393 -18.14 29.94 5.76
N PRO A 394 -17.59 30.63 4.74
CA PRO A 394 -16.35 30.20 4.09
C PRO A 394 -15.15 30.07 5.04
N SER A 395 -15.14 30.81 6.17
CA SER A 395 -14.07 30.71 7.16
C SER A 395 -14.14 29.41 7.97
N GLN A 396 -15.27 28.73 7.95
CA GLN A 396 -15.51 27.45 8.63
C GLN A 396 -15.35 26.25 7.69
N GLY A 397 -15.31 26.47 6.37
CA GLY A 397 -15.01 25.44 5.36
C GLY A 397 -13.51 25.32 5.05
N GLN A 398 -12.62 25.59 5.99
CA GLN A 398 -11.18 25.58 5.76
C GLN A 398 -10.46 24.56 6.63
N TRP A 399 -9.52 23.83 6.03
CA TRP A 399 -8.53 23.02 6.72
C TRP A 399 -7.12 23.51 6.39
N LEU A 400 -6.35 23.87 7.42
CA LEU A 400 -4.97 24.29 7.34
C LEU A 400 -4.08 23.37 8.18
N ASP A 401 -3.04 22.82 7.56
CA ASP A 401 -1.97 22.07 8.21
C ASP A 401 -0.61 22.64 7.83
N ALA A 402 0.27 22.77 8.81
CA ALA A 402 1.68 23.07 8.57
C ALA A 402 2.55 22.36 9.59
N GLY A 403 3.70 21.88 9.16
CA GLY A 403 4.59 21.19 10.06
C GLY A 403 5.97 20.96 9.46
N GLY A 404 6.82 20.36 10.26
CA GLY A 404 8.15 20.00 9.84
C GLY A 404 8.96 19.42 10.98
N GLY A 405 10.17 19.01 10.66
CA GLY A 405 11.03 18.43 11.66
C GLY A 405 12.37 18.00 11.13
N TRP A 406 13.06 17.35 12.01
CA TRP A 406 14.39 16.80 11.78
C TRP A 406 14.35 15.30 12.05
N GLY A 407 14.90 14.51 11.15
CA GLY A 407 14.95 13.07 11.33
C GLY A 407 16.01 12.39 10.48
N ASN A 408 16.57 11.32 11.01
CA ASN A 408 17.43 10.37 10.32
C ASN A 408 17.07 8.95 10.76
N GLN A 409 17.80 7.93 10.32
CA GLN A 409 17.52 6.53 10.67
C GLN A 409 17.52 6.21 12.18
N LYS A 410 18.09 7.06 13.02
CA LYS A 410 18.24 6.79 14.46
C LYS A 410 17.44 7.72 15.35
N PHE A 411 17.04 8.87 14.85
CA PHE A 411 16.34 9.88 15.62
C PHE A 411 15.36 10.68 14.75
N ALA A 412 14.22 11.01 15.30
CA ALA A 412 13.22 11.89 14.67
C ALA A 412 12.65 12.88 15.70
N LEU A 413 12.40 14.10 15.24
CA LEU A 413 11.67 15.15 15.97
C LEU A 413 10.84 15.93 14.97
N TYR A 414 9.51 15.84 15.07
CA TYR A 414 8.56 16.53 14.20
C TYR A 414 7.54 17.31 15.02
N GLY A 415 7.04 18.39 14.45
CA GLY A 415 5.92 19.16 15.02
C GLY A 415 5.01 19.67 13.93
N SER A 416 3.75 19.87 14.25
CA SER A 416 2.72 20.38 13.33
C SER A 416 1.72 21.28 14.06
N VAL A 417 1.09 22.14 13.29
CA VAL A 417 -0.09 22.91 13.68
C VAL A 417 -1.20 22.60 12.71
N ARG A 418 -2.44 22.56 13.22
CA ARG A 418 -3.64 22.26 12.44
C ARG A 418 -4.79 23.15 12.87
N LYS A 419 -5.56 23.59 11.90
CA LYS A 419 -6.86 24.21 12.10
C LYS A 419 -7.84 23.63 11.10
N VAL A 420 -8.98 23.18 11.59
CA VAL A 420 -10.09 22.69 10.77
C VAL A 420 -11.34 23.43 11.19
N GLY A 421 -12.05 24.00 10.23
CA GLY A 421 -13.32 24.67 10.48
C GLY A 421 -14.44 23.69 10.80
N ASP A 422 -15.48 24.17 11.45
CA ASP A 422 -16.62 23.33 11.87
C ASP A 422 -17.48 22.85 10.69
N GLN A 423 -17.39 23.51 9.53
CA GLN A 423 -18.13 23.17 8.32
C GLN A 423 -17.24 22.52 7.25
N PHE A 424 -16.01 22.18 7.58
CA PHE A 424 -15.15 21.41 6.67
C PHE A 424 -15.51 19.93 6.79
N ASP A 425 -16.34 19.44 5.88
CA ASP A 425 -16.82 18.04 5.83
C ASP A 425 -17.14 17.66 4.38
N PRO A 426 -16.12 17.54 3.50
CA PRO A 426 -16.32 17.33 2.09
C PRO A 426 -16.99 15.98 1.79
N LEU A 427 -18.02 16.00 0.93
CA LEU A 427 -18.83 14.82 0.58
C LEU A 427 -18.01 13.68 -0.05
N ASP A 428 -16.97 14.00 -0.81
CA ASP A 428 -16.03 13.03 -1.39
C ASP A 428 -14.73 12.94 -0.59
N GLY A 429 -14.67 13.59 0.55
CA GLY A 429 -13.54 13.57 1.46
C GLY A 429 -13.78 12.68 2.67
N PHE A 430 -12.89 12.82 3.63
CA PHE A 430 -13.03 12.22 4.95
C PHE A 430 -12.38 13.11 6.00
N ASP A 431 -13.14 13.47 7.01
CA ASP A 431 -12.62 14.15 8.19
C ASP A 431 -13.09 13.48 9.48
N SER A 432 -12.14 12.92 10.22
CA SER A 432 -12.45 12.29 11.50
C SER A 432 -12.67 13.28 12.66
N HIS A 433 -12.26 14.55 12.51
CA HIS A 433 -12.24 15.51 13.61
C HIS A 433 -12.50 16.95 13.12
N PRO A 434 -13.71 17.32 12.69
CA PRO A 434 -14.01 18.68 12.28
C PRO A 434 -13.97 19.64 13.47
N GLY A 435 -13.82 20.92 13.19
CA GLY A 435 -13.95 21.99 14.18
C GLY A 435 -12.86 22.03 15.27
N ILE A 436 -11.60 21.74 14.92
CA ILE A 436 -10.48 21.73 15.88
C ILE A 436 -9.30 22.60 15.43
N ALA A 437 -8.58 23.15 16.41
CA ALA A 437 -7.31 23.83 16.19
C ALA A 437 -6.30 23.47 17.28
N GLY A 438 -5.05 23.30 16.90
CA GLY A 438 -4.01 22.94 17.86
C GLY A 438 -2.69 22.51 17.23
N TYR A 439 -1.98 21.67 17.94
CA TYR A 439 -0.66 21.21 17.52
C TYR A 439 -0.43 19.73 17.88
N GLY A 440 0.47 19.12 17.12
CA GLY A 440 1.02 17.79 17.37
C GLY A 440 2.54 17.82 17.46
N ALA A 441 3.11 16.88 18.18
CA ALA A 441 4.54 16.66 18.24
C ALA A 441 4.87 15.15 18.31
N TYR A 442 5.96 14.78 17.70
CA TYR A 442 6.46 13.41 17.65
C TYR A 442 7.97 13.40 17.82
N THR A 443 8.47 12.48 18.65
CA THR A 443 9.91 12.19 18.74
C THR A 443 10.13 10.69 18.83
N ALA A 444 11.20 10.21 18.21
CA ALA A 444 11.61 8.82 18.26
C ALA A 444 13.11 8.65 18.33
N ARG A 445 13.55 7.56 18.97
CA ARG A 445 14.93 7.11 19.00
C ARG A 445 14.98 5.62 18.72
N ILE A 446 15.88 5.22 17.80
CA ILE A 446 16.20 3.81 17.52
C ILE A 446 17.68 3.55 17.82
N TRP A 447 17.93 2.42 18.43
CA TRP A 447 19.25 1.83 18.66
C TRP A 447 19.37 0.56 17.84
N THR A 448 20.34 0.48 16.98
CA THR A 448 20.71 -0.73 16.23
C THR A 448 21.88 -1.41 16.91
N PHE A 449 21.86 -2.73 16.96
CA PHE A 449 22.88 -3.54 17.63
C PHE A 449 23.73 -4.26 16.59
N SER A 450 24.86 -4.84 17.06
CA SER A 450 25.73 -5.62 16.20
C SER A 450 25.02 -6.87 15.67
N PRO A 451 25.31 -7.31 14.43
CA PRO A 451 24.78 -8.57 13.90
C PRO A 451 25.09 -9.81 14.75
N ASN A 452 26.07 -9.73 15.65
CA ASN A 452 26.40 -10.80 16.60
C ASN A 452 25.57 -10.76 17.89
N ASP A 453 24.83 -9.68 18.14
CA ASP A 453 23.99 -9.55 19.32
C ASP A 453 22.68 -10.34 19.15
N LYS A 454 21.97 -10.58 20.24
CA LYS A 454 20.66 -11.24 20.23
C LYS A 454 19.55 -10.30 19.74
N LEU A 455 19.74 -9.01 19.87
CA LEU A 455 18.83 -7.97 19.42
C LEU A 455 19.31 -7.41 18.08
N LEU A 456 18.39 -7.09 17.18
CA LEU A 456 18.63 -6.30 15.98
C LEU A 456 18.49 -4.81 16.29
N SER A 457 17.42 -4.44 16.98
CA SER A 457 17.16 -3.05 17.33
C SER A 457 16.29 -2.94 18.58
N ALA A 458 16.32 -1.76 19.19
CA ALA A 458 15.35 -1.29 20.16
C ALA A 458 14.93 0.14 19.81
N GLY A 459 13.71 0.52 20.12
CA GLY A 459 13.19 1.84 19.82
C GLY A 459 12.27 2.37 20.90
N MET A 460 12.17 3.69 20.95
CA MET A 460 11.18 4.40 21.76
C MET A 460 10.65 5.58 20.97
N SER A 461 9.33 5.78 21.00
CA SER A 461 8.72 7.00 20.50
C SER A 461 7.76 7.62 21.50
N VAL A 462 7.57 8.93 21.36
CA VAL A 462 6.58 9.70 22.08
C VAL A 462 5.80 10.52 21.06
N PHE A 463 4.51 10.40 21.12
CA PHE A 463 3.55 11.16 20.34
C PHE A 463 2.70 12.02 21.27
N LEU A 464 2.40 13.25 20.85
CA LEU A 464 1.62 14.22 21.61
C LEU A 464 0.73 15.02 20.66
N ASP A 465 -0.58 15.04 20.93
CA ASP A 465 -1.54 15.93 20.30
C ASP A 465 -2.28 16.78 21.33
N ARG A 466 -2.55 18.04 20.96
CA ARG A 466 -3.31 18.99 21.76
C ARG A 466 -4.15 19.87 20.82
N TYR A 467 -5.42 19.56 20.70
CA TYR A 467 -6.37 20.31 19.90
C TYR A 467 -7.56 20.76 20.75
N GLN A 468 -8.11 21.91 20.41
CA GLN A 468 -9.30 22.48 21.03
C GLN A 468 -10.35 22.75 19.95
N GLY A 469 -11.60 22.54 20.28
CA GLY A 469 -12.73 22.87 19.43
C GLY A 469 -13.03 24.35 19.45
N VAL A 470 -13.44 24.87 18.30
CA VAL A 470 -13.69 26.30 18.11
C VAL A 470 -15.09 26.70 18.61
N GLN A 471 -16.12 25.85 18.47
CA GLN A 471 -17.50 26.19 18.81
C GLN A 471 -18.12 25.36 19.93
N TYR A 472 -17.80 24.09 20.07
CA TYR A 472 -18.54 23.15 20.94
C TYR A 472 -17.75 22.66 22.15
N GLY A 473 -16.69 23.34 22.53
CA GLY A 473 -15.80 22.89 23.61
C GLY A 473 -15.17 21.53 23.33
N GLN A 474 -15.02 21.20 22.06
CA GLN A 474 -14.29 20.02 21.60
C GLN A 474 -12.85 20.11 22.09
N ALA A 475 -12.28 19.00 22.48
CA ALA A 475 -10.88 18.92 22.85
C ALA A 475 -10.36 17.52 22.51
N GLN A 476 -9.18 17.48 21.93
CA GLN A 476 -8.43 16.25 21.71
C GLN A 476 -7.09 16.38 22.42
N THR A 477 -6.81 15.42 23.26
CA THR A 477 -5.53 15.30 23.94
C THR A 477 -5.09 13.85 23.79
N ASP A 478 -4.01 13.62 23.07
CA ASP A 478 -3.42 12.31 22.92
C ASP A 478 -1.95 12.35 23.33
N THR A 479 -1.53 11.39 24.12
CA THR A 479 -0.13 11.19 24.48
C THR A 479 0.12 9.71 24.44
N GLN A 480 1.04 9.28 23.62
CA GLN A 480 1.41 7.87 23.50
C GLN A 480 2.93 7.71 23.64
N ILE A 481 3.33 6.70 24.40
CA ILE A 481 4.70 6.23 24.47
C ILE A 481 4.70 4.81 23.93
N LEU A 482 5.53 4.53 22.94
CA LEU A 482 5.74 3.22 22.37
C LEU A 482 7.19 2.78 22.63
N LEU A 483 7.35 1.55 23.10
CA LEU A 483 8.62 0.84 23.19
C LEU A 483 8.55 -0.35 22.23
N ASP A 484 9.65 -0.59 21.53
CA ASP A 484 9.75 -1.64 20.52
C ASP A 484 11.12 -2.32 20.62
N VAL A 485 11.15 -3.65 20.65
CA VAL A 485 12.37 -4.44 20.68
C VAL A 485 12.27 -5.55 19.66
N LEU A 486 13.19 -5.54 18.69
CA LEU A 486 13.28 -6.54 17.65
C LEU A 486 14.48 -7.46 17.88
N THR A 487 14.21 -8.75 17.93
CA THR A 487 15.24 -9.78 18.12
C THR A 487 15.77 -10.30 16.78
N LYS A 488 16.94 -10.91 16.81
CA LYS A 488 17.54 -11.58 15.65
C LYS A 488 16.73 -12.77 15.12
N SER A 489 15.93 -13.41 15.97
CA SER A 489 14.96 -14.43 15.57
C SER A 489 13.66 -13.86 15.02
N THR A 490 13.62 -12.53 14.75
CA THR A 490 12.46 -11.81 14.23
C THR A 490 11.23 -11.86 15.15
N LEU A 491 11.43 -12.02 16.43
CA LEU A 491 10.42 -11.73 17.44
C LEU A 491 10.46 -10.23 17.71
N ASP A 492 9.36 -9.56 17.41
CA ASP A 492 9.10 -8.16 17.70
C ASP A 492 8.22 -8.07 18.95
N ILE A 493 8.66 -7.27 19.91
CA ILE A 493 8.02 -7.07 21.21
C ILE A 493 7.74 -5.59 21.36
N GLN A 494 6.47 -5.22 21.36
CA GLN A 494 6.03 -3.86 21.55
C GLN A 494 5.25 -3.71 22.85
N ALA A 495 5.43 -2.57 23.49
CA ALA A 495 4.59 -2.12 24.59
C ALA A 495 4.27 -0.64 24.42
N PHE A 496 3.03 -0.28 24.64
CA PHE A 496 2.62 1.11 24.60
C PHE A 496 1.79 1.48 25.81
N SER A 497 1.92 2.75 26.17
CA SER A 497 1.08 3.40 27.17
C SER A 497 0.68 4.76 26.67
N GLY A 498 -0.55 5.14 26.88
CA GLY A 498 -1.06 6.40 26.39
C GLY A 498 -2.18 6.96 27.24
N SER A 499 -2.49 8.20 26.98
CA SER A 499 -3.69 8.87 27.49
C SER A 499 -4.36 9.53 26.29
N ASN A 500 -5.52 9.02 25.95
CA ASN A 500 -6.32 9.52 24.86
C ASN A 500 -7.62 10.08 25.43
N TYR A 501 -7.86 11.36 25.19
CA TYR A 501 -9.05 12.07 25.65
C TYR A 501 -9.60 12.91 24.52
N TRP A 502 -10.81 12.59 24.10
CA TRP A 502 -11.54 13.35 23.11
C TRP A 502 -12.86 13.83 23.70
N ARG A 503 -13.20 15.06 23.45
CA ARG A 503 -14.44 15.68 23.85
C ARG A 503 -15.09 16.32 22.64
N PHE A 504 -16.31 15.90 22.35
CA PHE A 504 -17.16 16.46 21.30
C PHE A 504 -18.38 17.08 21.97
N GLY A 505 -18.41 18.41 22.04
CA GLY A 505 -19.40 19.11 22.84
C GLY A 505 -19.31 18.72 24.31
N GLU A 506 -20.40 18.21 24.88
CA GLU A 506 -20.44 17.73 26.27
C GLU A 506 -20.07 16.24 26.41
N VAL A 507 -19.91 15.53 25.29
CA VAL A 507 -19.65 14.09 25.28
C VAL A 507 -18.16 13.80 25.39
N MET A 508 -17.79 13.03 26.42
CA MET A 508 -16.42 12.52 26.55
C MET A 508 -16.20 11.31 25.64
N THR A 509 -14.94 11.05 25.29
CA THR A 509 -14.56 9.88 24.48
C THR A 509 -15.22 8.60 25.01
N PRO A 510 -16.15 7.99 24.26
CA PRO A 510 -16.79 6.76 24.70
C PRO A 510 -15.90 5.53 24.53
N ILE A 511 -14.88 5.60 23.69
CA ILE A 511 -13.99 4.49 23.35
C ILE A 511 -12.56 5.01 23.22
N SER A 512 -11.61 4.36 23.90
CA SER A 512 -10.19 4.66 23.75
C SER A 512 -9.32 3.45 24.12
N GLN A 513 -8.12 3.41 23.57
CA GLN A 513 -7.06 2.50 23.99
C GLN A 513 -6.01 3.31 24.76
N SER A 514 -5.65 2.87 25.95
CA SER A 514 -4.70 3.58 26.82
C SER A 514 -3.43 2.80 27.12
N GLY A 515 -3.35 1.54 26.76
CA GLY A 515 -2.16 0.72 26.93
C GLY A 515 -2.30 -0.64 26.29
N GLY A 516 -1.19 -1.34 26.18
CA GLY A 516 -1.16 -2.68 25.63
C GLY A 516 0.23 -3.18 25.26
N PHE A 517 0.23 -4.36 24.66
CA PHE A 517 1.44 -4.94 24.08
C PHE A 517 1.13 -5.71 22.80
N SER A 518 2.16 -5.91 22.00
CA SER A 518 2.16 -6.77 20.81
C SER A 518 3.38 -7.67 20.81
N LEU A 519 3.17 -8.93 20.47
CA LEU A 519 4.22 -9.90 20.20
C LEU A 519 4.01 -10.40 18.78
N THR A 520 4.99 -10.17 17.90
CA THR A 520 4.94 -10.64 16.52
C THR A 520 6.15 -11.52 16.26
N TYR A 521 5.94 -12.79 16.00
CA TYR A 521 6.96 -13.72 15.54
C TYR A 521 6.97 -13.76 14.02
N HIS A 522 8.15 -13.89 13.41
CA HIS A 522 8.38 -13.67 11.99
C HIS A 522 7.91 -12.27 11.54
N SER A 523 8.10 -11.26 12.37
CA SER A 523 8.00 -9.88 11.92
C SER A 523 9.12 -9.60 10.90
N GLY A 524 9.04 -8.55 10.13
CA GLY A 524 10.19 -8.09 9.34
C GLY A 524 11.42 -7.82 10.21
N THR A 525 12.45 -7.24 9.67
CA THR A 525 13.70 -6.93 10.39
C THR A 525 13.84 -5.48 10.78
N GLN A 526 12.80 -4.70 10.65
CA GLN A 526 12.78 -3.30 11.03
C GLN A 526 11.92 -3.04 12.25
N ASN A 527 12.44 -2.16 13.10
CA ASN A 527 11.74 -1.64 14.26
C ASN A 527 10.58 -0.72 13.82
N ASN A 528 9.41 -0.88 14.44
CA ASN A 528 8.19 -0.15 14.09
C ASN A 528 8.07 1.22 14.77
N VAL A 529 9.13 1.72 15.39
CA VAL A 529 9.16 3.05 16.00
C VAL A 529 9.56 4.09 14.97
N GLY A 530 8.68 5.01 14.68
CA GLY A 530 8.97 6.17 13.85
C GLY A 530 8.51 6.07 12.40
N ASN A 531 8.68 7.19 11.68
CA ASN A 531 8.47 7.29 10.23
C ASN A 531 9.71 6.80 9.46
N PHE A 532 10.36 5.79 9.96
CA PHE A 532 11.47 5.17 9.26
C PHE A 532 10.93 4.27 8.17
N PRO A 533 11.65 4.11 7.06
CA PRO A 533 11.22 3.19 6.02
C PRO A 533 10.90 1.84 6.65
N SER A 534 9.64 1.46 6.65
CA SER A 534 9.24 0.17 7.20
C SER A 534 9.56 -0.88 6.16
N HIS A 535 10.45 -1.74 6.45
CA HIS A 535 10.59 -3.00 5.74
C HIS A 535 9.35 -3.82 6.07
N GLY A 536 8.55 -4.14 5.12
CA GLY A 536 7.27 -4.78 5.31
C GLY A 536 7.27 -5.96 6.27
N SER A 537 6.13 -6.33 6.77
CA SER A 537 5.97 -7.52 7.61
C SER A 537 6.37 -8.77 6.83
N SER A 538 6.92 -9.75 7.51
CA SER A 538 7.14 -11.09 6.97
C SER A 538 5.86 -11.63 6.31
N ALA A 539 6.01 -12.42 5.25
CA ALA A 539 4.90 -13.11 4.60
C ALA A 539 4.17 -14.12 5.52
N THR A 540 4.76 -14.47 6.65
CA THR A 540 4.23 -15.48 7.58
C THR A 540 4.26 -15.04 9.04
N PRO A 541 3.73 -13.85 9.38
CA PRO A 541 3.73 -13.38 10.77
C PRO A 541 2.78 -14.22 11.63
N THR A 542 3.16 -14.37 12.90
CA THR A 542 2.26 -14.84 13.95
C THR A 542 2.23 -13.78 15.04
N GLN A 543 1.06 -13.26 15.33
CA GLN A 543 0.91 -12.09 16.19
C GLN A 543 -0.10 -12.33 17.31
N ILE A 544 0.23 -11.81 18.48
CA ILE A 544 -0.68 -11.67 19.61
C ILE A 544 -0.61 -10.23 20.08
N GLN A 545 -1.76 -9.57 20.16
CA GLN A 545 -1.86 -8.21 20.68
C GLN A 545 -2.90 -8.13 21.78
N TYR A 546 -2.63 -7.32 22.77
CA TYR A 546 -3.57 -6.97 23.82
C TYR A 546 -3.64 -5.46 23.95
N TYR A 547 -4.84 -4.94 23.99
CA TYR A 547 -5.14 -3.54 24.22
C TYR A 547 -6.13 -3.40 25.37
N THR A 548 -5.92 -2.39 26.20
CA THR A 548 -6.84 -1.99 27.25
C THR A 548 -7.17 -0.51 27.15
N GLY A 549 -8.35 -0.11 27.56
CA GLY A 549 -8.77 1.28 27.50
C GLY A 549 -10.15 1.50 28.08
N ARG A 550 -10.88 2.45 27.50
CA ARG A 550 -12.21 2.87 27.93
C ARG A 550 -13.28 2.42 26.94
N TYR A 551 -14.43 2.05 27.48
CA TYR A 551 -15.67 1.87 26.75
C TYR A 551 -16.81 2.57 27.51
N GLY A 552 -17.29 3.70 27.01
CA GLY A 552 -18.23 4.56 27.74
C GLY A 552 -17.69 4.97 29.13
N LEU A 553 -18.41 4.61 30.18
CA LEU A 553 -17.98 4.79 31.58
C LEU A 553 -17.16 3.60 32.12
N GLY A 554 -17.05 2.52 31.34
CA GLY A 554 -16.38 1.29 31.73
C GLY A 554 -15.02 1.11 31.05
N ARG A 555 -14.62 -0.14 30.93
CA ARG A 555 -13.33 -0.61 30.41
C ARG A 555 -13.51 -1.43 29.14
N LEU A 556 -12.58 -1.30 28.22
CA LEU A 556 -12.43 -2.13 27.04
C LEU A 556 -11.13 -2.93 27.15
N ASP A 557 -11.22 -4.25 26.98
CA ASP A 557 -10.07 -5.14 26.83
C ASP A 557 -10.21 -5.91 25.52
N THR A 558 -9.19 -5.81 24.66
CA THR A 558 -9.20 -6.43 23.34
C THR A 558 -7.99 -7.33 23.17
N TRP A 559 -8.22 -8.55 22.72
CA TRP A 559 -7.19 -9.46 22.26
C TRP A 559 -7.32 -9.68 20.75
N TYR A 560 -6.23 -9.55 20.07
CA TYR A 560 -6.08 -9.88 18.65
C TYR A 560 -5.03 -10.99 18.50
N ARG A 561 -5.31 -11.98 17.66
CA ARG A 561 -4.41 -13.09 17.36
C ARG A 561 -4.49 -13.35 15.88
N SER A 562 -3.35 -13.42 15.23
CA SER A 562 -3.28 -13.80 13.83
C SER A 562 -2.11 -14.72 13.56
N THR A 563 -2.24 -15.58 12.57
CA THR A 563 -1.15 -16.37 12.03
C THR A 563 -1.36 -16.60 10.55
N THR A 564 -0.28 -16.50 9.78
CA THR A 564 -0.27 -16.83 8.36
C THR A 564 0.80 -17.89 8.14
N LEU A 565 0.42 -19.00 7.52
CA LEU A 565 1.31 -20.07 7.12
C LEU A 565 1.35 -20.14 5.60
N ARG A 566 2.54 -20.23 5.04
CA ARG A 566 2.75 -20.44 3.61
C ARG A 566 3.60 -21.68 3.38
N THR A 567 3.23 -22.45 2.37
CA THR A 567 4.00 -23.63 1.93
C THR A 567 4.34 -23.45 0.47
N GLY A 568 5.62 -23.58 0.13
CA GLY A 568 6.12 -23.47 -1.23
C GLY A 568 5.98 -24.76 -2.02
N GLY A 569 6.08 -24.66 -3.35
CA GLY A 569 6.01 -25.75 -4.30
C GLY A 569 5.85 -25.19 -5.72
N ARG A 570 5.11 -25.90 -6.59
CA ARG A 570 4.70 -25.37 -7.91
C ARG A 570 3.57 -24.34 -7.83
N GLY A 571 3.01 -24.09 -6.67
CA GLY A 571 2.10 -23.08 -6.29
C GLY A 571 2.35 -22.76 -4.83
N TYR A 572 1.69 -21.78 -4.25
CA TYR A 572 1.76 -21.56 -2.82
C TYR A 572 0.40 -21.66 -2.16
N LEU A 573 0.43 -22.21 -0.97
CA LEU A 573 -0.70 -22.32 -0.08
C LEU A 573 -0.55 -21.30 1.02
N THR A 574 -1.54 -20.46 1.17
CA THR A 574 -1.66 -19.56 2.32
C THR A 574 -2.83 -20.03 3.18
N PHE A 575 -2.57 -20.18 4.45
CA PHE A 575 -3.57 -20.42 5.47
C PHE A 575 -3.42 -19.33 6.52
N ALA A 576 -4.44 -18.52 6.69
CA ALA A 576 -4.44 -17.44 7.67
C ALA A 576 -5.62 -17.62 8.64
N VAL A 577 -5.35 -17.37 9.89
CA VAL A 577 -6.34 -17.37 10.97
C VAL A 577 -6.22 -16.04 11.69
N ASP A 578 -7.31 -15.32 11.78
CA ASP A 578 -7.44 -14.11 12.56
C ASP A 578 -8.53 -14.30 13.61
N SER A 579 -8.25 -13.92 14.83
CA SER A 579 -9.20 -13.97 15.93
C SER A 579 -9.11 -12.72 16.77
N THR A 580 -10.23 -12.06 16.95
CA THR A 580 -10.36 -10.91 17.85
C THR A 580 -11.42 -11.22 18.90
N SER A 581 -11.08 -11.02 20.15
CA SER A 581 -12.05 -11.07 21.25
C SER A 581 -11.93 -9.79 22.08
N GLN A 582 -13.07 -9.25 22.46
CA GLN A 582 -13.09 -8.03 23.27
C GLN A 582 -14.18 -8.08 24.33
N TRP A 583 -13.84 -7.53 25.50
CA TRP A 583 -14.71 -7.39 26.64
C TRP A 583 -14.97 -5.91 26.88
N MET A 584 -16.25 -5.55 26.95
CA MET A 584 -16.71 -4.19 27.18
C MET A 584 -17.45 -4.15 28.52
N TYR A 585 -16.85 -3.51 29.51
CA TYR A 585 -17.39 -3.44 30.87
C TYR A 585 -18.07 -2.10 31.13
N GLY A 586 -18.96 -2.06 32.12
CA GLY A 586 -19.45 -0.80 32.70
C GLY A 586 -20.92 -0.49 32.47
N LYS A 587 -21.63 -1.28 31.63
CA LYS A 587 -23.09 -1.34 31.63
C LYS A 587 -23.49 -2.80 31.60
N SER A 588 -24.41 -3.17 32.48
CA SER A 588 -24.96 -4.52 32.50
C SER A 588 -25.85 -4.79 31.27
N PRO A 589 -25.73 -5.96 30.64
CA PRO A 589 -24.70 -6.98 30.89
C PRO A 589 -23.35 -6.58 30.28
N ASP A 590 -22.26 -7.08 30.85
CA ASP A 590 -20.94 -7.00 30.23
C ASP A 590 -20.99 -7.68 28.87
N ASN A 591 -20.40 -7.03 27.87
CA ASN A 591 -20.43 -7.50 26.49
C ASN A 591 -19.12 -8.19 26.12
N ILE A 592 -19.23 -9.40 25.61
CA ILE A 592 -18.11 -10.13 25.01
C ILE A 592 -18.43 -10.30 23.53
N GLN A 593 -17.53 -9.84 22.69
CA GLN A 593 -17.65 -9.98 21.25
C GLN A 593 -16.48 -10.77 20.70
N TRP A 594 -16.73 -11.59 19.68
CA TRP A 594 -15.75 -12.42 19.02
C TRP A 594 -15.85 -12.24 17.52
N PHE A 595 -14.69 -12.16 16.87
CA PHE A 595 -14.55 -12.24 15.43
C PHE A 595 -13.46 -13.26 15.13
N ASP A 596 -13.82 -14.30 14.43
CA ASP A 596 -12.88 -15.32 13.96
C ASP A 596 -12.96 -15.41 12.45
N SER A 597 -11.82 -15.42 11.78
CA SER A 597 -11.73 -15.68 10.36
C SER A 597 -10.67 -16.72 10.05
N VAL A 598 -10.96 -17.56 9.08
CA VAL A 598 -10.03 -18.53 8.51
C VAL A 598 -10.08 -18.35 7.01
N SER A 599 -8.94 -18.07 6.42
CA SER A 599 -8.80 -18.02 4.98
C SER A 599 -7.79 -19.05 4.49
N TYR A 600 -8.10 -19.63 3.36
CA TYR A 600 -7.25 -20.55 2.64
C TYR A 600 -7.17 -20.07 1.21
N SER A 601 -5.98 -19.88 0.69
CA SER A 601 -5.76 -19.57 -0.70
C SER A 601 -4.69 -20.49 -1.30
N TYR A 602 -4.90 -20.90 -2.52
CA TYR A 602 -3.97 -21.73 -3.27
C TYR A 602 -3.71 -21.10 -4.63
N GLN A 603 -2.51 -20.62 -4.81
CA GLN A 603 -2.01 -20.13 -6.09
C GLN A 603 -1.40 -21.30 -6.84
N VAL A 604 -2.09 -21.79 -7.85
CA VAL A 604 -1.62 -22.92 -8.67
C VAL A 604 -0.43 -22.50 -9.54
N ASN A 605 -0.54 -21.31 -10.11
CA ASN A 605 0.46 -20.63 -10.92
C ASN A 605 0.05 -19.16 -11.04
N ARG A 606 0.83 -18.34 -11.71
CA ARG A 606 0.56 -16.91 -11.95
C ARG A 606 -0.86 -16.61 -12.48
N ASN A 607 -1.46 -17.55 -13.21
CA ASN A 607 -2.72 -17.34 -13.93
C ASN A 607 -3.93 -18.02 -13.28
N SER A 608 -3.76 -18.73 -12.17
CA SER A 608 -4.85 -19.51 -11.59
C SER A 608 -4.73 -19.57 -10.07
N SER A 609 -5.80 -19.16 -9.39
CA SER A 609 -5.90 -19.17 -7.93
C SER A 609 -7.27 -19.67 -7.47
N PHE A 610 -7.28 -20.22 -6.26
CA PHE A 610 -8.48 -20.63 -5.55
C PHE A 610 -8.42 -20.07 -4.13
N ALA A 611 -9.53 -19.59 -3.63
CA ALA A 611 -9.64 -19.08 -2.26
C ALA A 611 -10.94 -19.55 -1.59
N ILE A 612 -10.87 -19.77 -0.31
CA ILE A 612 -12.03 -20.00 0.56
C ILE A 612 -11.85 -19.18 1.84
N GLY A 613 -12.88 -18.46 2.24
CA GLY A 613 -12.95 -17.70 3.48
C GLY A 613 -14.11 -18.16 4.34
N VAL A 614 -13.87 -18.30 5.63
CA VAL A 614 -14.89 -18.58 6.63
C VAL A 614 -14.75 -17.56 7.74
N ARG A 615 -15.83 -16.83 8.05
CA ARG A 615 -15.87 -15.84 9.12
C ARG A 615 -16.99 -16.16 10.08
N LYS A 616 -16.75 -15.89 11.35
CA LYS A 616 -17.73 -16.00 12.41
C LYS A 616 -17.68 -14.77 13.30
N ILE A 617 -18.80 -14.15 13.50
CA ILE A 617 -18.99 -13.02 14.41
C ILE A 617 -20.01 -13.42 15.46
N GLN A 618 -19.70 -13.17 16.73
CA GLN A 618 -20.58 -13.42 17.84
C GLN A 618 -20.51 -12.26 18.83
N GLY A 619 -21.64 -11.80 19.31
CA GLY A 619 -21.67 -10.75 20.31
C GLY A 619 -23.07 -10.39 20.79
N THR A 620 -23.12 -9.69 21.91
CA THR A 620 -24.32 -9.09 22.50
C THR A 620 -23.91 -7.74 23.07
N PRO A 621 -24.52 -6.66 22.70
CA PRO A 621 -25.58 -6.44 21.71
C PRO A 621 -25.12 -6.70 20.26
N PRO A 622 -26.04 -6.57 19.28
CA PRO A 622 -25.68 -6.68 17.87
C PRO A 622 -24.51 -5.79 17.51
N ILE A 623 -23.61 -6.31 16.70
CA ILE A 623 -22.44 -5.55 16.20
C ILE A 623 -22.88 -4.74 15.00
N PRO A 624 -22.90 -3.39 15.08
CA PRO A 624 -23.18 -2.57 13.92
C PRO A 624 -21.96 -2.61 12.96
N ASN A 625 -22.18 -3.08 11.76
CA ASN A 625 -21.20 -3.07 10.68
C ASN A 625 -21.87 -2.56 9.41
N GLY A 626 -21.10 -2.07 8.45
CA GLY A 626 -21.60 -1.57 7.18
C GLY A 626 -22.54 -2.53 6.42
N GLY A 627 -22.46 -3.82 6.67
CA GLY A 627 -23.30 -4.87 6.10
C GLY A 627 -24.53 -5.29 6.92
N GLY A 628 -24.89 -4.57 8.01
CA GLY A 628 -26.04 -4.87 8.86
C GLY A 628 -25.69 -5.24 10.30
N ASN A 629 -26.67 -5.69 11.07
CA ASN A 629 -26.50 -6.08 12.47
C ASN A 629 -26.42 -7.60 12.62
N CYS A 630 -25.43 -8.10 13.33
CA CYS A 630 -25.38 -9.49 13.77
C CYS A 630 -26.07 -9.65 15.12
N VAL A 631 -27.14 -10.42 15.18
CA VAL A 631 -27.82 -10.78 16.42
C VAL A 631 -27.45 -12.21 16.79
N GLY A 632 -26.72 -12.39 17.90
CA GLY A 632 -26.21 -13.69 18.30
C GLY A 632 -24.95 -14.13 17.56
N VAL A 633 -25.04 -15.18 16.76
CA VAL A 633 -23.92 -15.72 15.96
C VAL A 633 -24.22 -15.57 14.49
N CYS A 634 -23.34 -14.88 13.76
CA CYS A 634 -23.37 -14.77 12.31
C CYS A 634 -22.14 -15.46 11.73
N SER A 635 -22.33 -16.20 10.64
CA SER A 635 -21.24 -16.86 9.94
C SER A 635 -21.37 -16.64 8.44
N ASN A 636 -20.24 -16.38 7.79
CA ASN A 636 -20.14 -16.18 6.34
C ASN A 636 -19.11 -17.14 5.76
N VAL A 637 -19.47 -17.76 4.64
CA VAL A 637 -18.58 -18.59 3.83
C VAL A 637 -18.54 -18.01 2.43
N SER A 638 -17.36 -17.77 1.92
CA SER A 638 -17.12 -17.36 0.55
C SER A 638 -16.09 -18.26 -0.13
N VAL A 639 -16.28 -18.53 -1.41
CA VAL A 639 -15.37 -19.32 -2.24
C VAL A 639 -15.14 -18.56 -3.53
N ALA A 640 -13.91 -18.49 -3.99
CA ALA A 640 -13.58 -17.87 -5.25
C ALA A 640 -12.56 -18.70 -6.04
N TYR A 641 -12.74 -18.75 -7.35
CA TYR A 641 -11.78 -19.30 -8.29
C TYR A 641 -11.53 -18.27 -9.39
N HIS A 642 -10.27 -18.03 -9.67
CA HIS A 642 -9.83 -17.11 -10.71
C HIS A 642 -8.92 -17.85 -11.70
N LEU A 643 -9.15 -17.64 -13.00
CA LEU A 643 -8.33 -18.17 -14.08
C LEU A 643 -8.11 -17.08 -15.13
N ARG A 644 -6.86 -16.74 -15.38
CA ARG A 644 -6.43 -15.84 -16.44
C ARG A 644 -5.83 -16.66 -17.59
N LEU A 645 -6.43 -16.53 -18.75
CA LEU A 645 -5.88 -16.99 -20.01
C LEU A 645 -5.38 -15.76 -20.79
N ARG A 646 -4.69 -15.98 -21.89
CA ARG A 646 -4.07 -14.89 -22.67
C ARG A 646 -5.01 -13.72 -23.00
N ASP A 647 -6.23 -14.04 -23.47
CA ASP A 647 -7.19 -13.05 -23.94
C ASP A 647 -8.50 -13.07 -23.12
N TYR A 648 -8.57 -13.90 -22.08
CA TYR A 648 -9.75 -14.08 -21.24
C TYR A 648 -9.38 -14.20 -19.77
N GLU A 649 -10.27 -13.70 -18.93
CA GLU A 649 -10.21 -13.87 -17.50
C GLU A 649 -11.56 -14.35 -16.98
N PHE A 650 -11.53 -15.37 -16.13
CA PHE A 650 -12.71 -16.05 -15.61
C PHE A 650 -12.71 -15.96 -14.09
N TYR A 651 -13.84 -15.56 -13.53
CA TYR A 651 -14.11 -15.59 -12.10
C TYR A 651 -15.34 -16.45 -11.83
N LEU A 652 -15.20 -17.34 -10.87
CA LEU A 652 -16.30 -18.10 -10.31
C LEU A 652 -16.30 -17.89 -8.81
N ALA A 653 -17.38 -17.36 -8.25
CA ALA A 653 -17.48 -17.13 -6.83
C ALA A 653 -18.80 -17.69 -6.28
N TYR A 654 -18.79 -18.08 -5.02
CA TYR A 654 -19.97 -18.44 -4.23
C TYR A 654 -19.94 -17.67 -2.91
N GLY A 655 -21.10 -17.18 -2.50
CA GLY A 655 -21.22 -16.29 -1.35
C GLY A 655 -20.89 -14.84 -1.68
N ASP A 656 -20.96 -13.99 -0.68
CA ASP A 656 -20.55 -12.59 -0.77
C ASP A 656 -19.61 -12.27 0.41
N PRO A 657 -18.35 -11.91 0.16
CA PRO A 657 -17.40 -11.58 1.23
C PRO A 657 -17.78 -10.30 2.00
N ASN A 658 -18.68 -9.46 1.46
CA ASN A 658 -19.08 -8.19 2.10
C ASN A 658 -20.25 -8.34 3.08
N THR A 659 -20.80 -9.53 3.25
CA THR A 659 -21.96 -9.76 4.13
C THR A 659 -21.57 -10.44 5.44
N LEU A 660 -22.39 -10.25 6.48
CA LEU A 660 -22.21 -10.89 7.79
C LEU A 660 -22.61 -12.37 7.79
N THR A 661 -23.54 -12.75 6.93
CA THR A 661 -24.04 -14.12 6.80
C THR A 661 -23.85 -14.61 5.37
N THR A 662 -23.71 -15.93 5.22
CA THR A 662 -23.55 -16.52 3.89
C THR A 662 -24.78 -16.21 3.02
N VAL A 663 -24.55 -15.52 1.92
CA VAL A 663 -25.54 -15.28 0.87
C VAL A 663 -25.45 -16.43 -0.13
N PRO A 664 -26.52 -17.22 -0.33
CA PRO A 664 -26.50 -18.32 -1.28
C PRO A 664 -26.62 -17.79 -2.73
N GLN A 665 -25.53 -17.25 -3.23
CA GLN A 665 -25.40 -16.76 -4.61
C GLN A 665 -24.15 -17.33 -5.27
N ALA A 666 -24.21 -17.56 -6.57
CA ALA A 666 -23.07 -17.92 -7.38
C ALA A 666 -22.88 -16.86 -8.48
N ILE A 667 -21.65 -16.43 -8.66
CA ILE A 667 -21.27 -15.40 -9.63
C ILE A 667 -20.32 -16.04 -10.63
N PHE A 668 -20.60 -15.85 -11.91
CA PHE A 668 -19.69 -16.18 -12.99
C PHE A 668 -19.44 -14.94 -13.83
N LYS A 669 -18.15 -14.54 -13.95
CA LYS A 669 -17.73 -13.36 -14.71
C LYS A 669 -16.68 -13.76 -15.74
N VAL A 670 -16.82 -13.26 -16.94
CA VAL A 670 -15.88 -13.40 -18.04
C VAL A 670 -15.48 -12.02 -18.51
N ILE A 671 -14.16 -11.79 -18.59
CA ILE A 671 -13.58 -10.58 -19.19
C ILE A 671 -12.85 -11.00 -20.46
N PHE A 672 -13.07 -10.29 -21.55
CA PHE A 672 -12.35 -10.46 -22.80
C PHE A 672 -11.43 -9.27 -23.05
N TYR A 673 -10.15 -9.50 -23.25
CA TYR A 673 -9.16 -8.45 -23.52
C TYR A 673 -8.90 -8.34 -25.02
N ALA A 674 -9.51 -7.33 -25.66
CA ALA A 674 -9.24 -6.99 -27.06
C ALA A 674 -8.06 -6.00 -27.11
N GLY A 675 -7.12 -6.22 -28.03
CA GLY A 675 -5.94 -5.35 -28.20
C GLY A 675 -4.76 -5.70 -27.30
N ALA A 676 -4.84 -6.76 -26.48
CA ALA A 676 -3.72 -7.22 -25.67
C ALA A 676 -2.51 -7.57 -26.56
N GLN A 677 -1.34 -7.10 -26.18
CA GLN A 677 -0.11 -7.46 -26.91
C GLN A 677 0.19 -8.96 -26.75
N LYS A 678 0.62 -9.60 -27.85
CA LYS A 678 1.22 -10.92 -27.78
C LYS A 678 2.50 -10.81 -26.95
N GLY A 679 2.48 -11.25 -25.69
CA GLY A 679 3.68 -11.36 -24.86
C GLY A 679 3.78 -10.40 -23.68
N THR A 680 2.68 -9.82 -23.19
CA THR A 680 2.62 -9.19 -21.85
C THR A 680 1.86 -10.07 -20.89
#